data_18b58c4ffadc501905b3b323f00a078b
#
_entry.id   18b58c4ffadc501905b3b323f00a078b
#
_cell.length_a   1.000
_cell.length_b   1.000
_cell.length_c   1.000
_cell.angle_alpha   90.00
_cell.angle_beta   90.00
_cell.angle_gamma   90.00
#
_symmetry.space_group_name_H-M   'P 1'
#
loop_
_entity.id
_entity.type
_entity.pdbx_description
1 polymer ?
#
loop_
_entity_poly.entity_id
_entity_poly.type
_entity_poly.pdbx_seq_one_letter_code
_entity_poly.pdbx_strand_id
1 'polypeptide(L)'
;MTEAMKKLFIITFAALFAFACQQEEIPGTLELAQEVIYLPAEADSMHVELTATSEWRLEFPSSTVWLSTDLHGGKANRCYFTVKFEANPYTSVRSCDIRVYTTDRNDEKTLRLIQKPKMHAISFSKSRMTLRQNAGLHSAVFRSSLKNEDITMITDSEWITLSEVAEGDTVLNFYVDRLPSVVEKQRLGYIFMSYVDDFERLVADTLLVRQIVSDPERSELIGFSQAKSVLDSVGVFEDNKMVEGYVTVCAKDENYGESLYDKGMTGYRYILEDDAHETFVFESENALNLSRGDKARIWLLELAQKTYDDGGFRYSVFSGAEEEHVVASEPGTFAPRKVSSLDEIGYQDVFTLVTLENVEIAPLYGAFTNFKESSPSAKATSQTHTIYFDYKGGRVNWMKSFPEYYRFYPTPLIDAQGNSMYMHVSPAVSWAHESYPKGKGNVTGLVVRESLSNFDITAADMAIRPLTRDDIALDADRGNGLTATLVNFEFEANDAKNVATFAGMQKFIPKEYNADTDVPCTFIKAGATKIGAAYDGTVQLGFQDKFRGNVKVGNTDGNNCRAKGMVGQVPANTIGTFIVENLCTKGITSQMTMTVEVNSNKVTASNPIRAMVHYSLDGEAWTMVEDSEIKFLCQFDRDGNGENANREPAHIPGMKMFSVKLPAEICDQESVFLKIEQVASKTFTKTVRFGSLTIKYNK
;
A
#
# COMPACT_ATOMS: atom_id res chain seq x y z
N MET A 1 -39.44 112.95 28.24
CA MET A 1 -38.84 112.22 27.14
C MET A 1 -39.94 111.75 26.22
N THR A 2 -40.08 112.38 25.11
CA THR A 2 -41.23 112.24 24.18
C THR A 2 -41.16 110.86 23.41
N GLU A 3 -42.36 110.40 23.06
CA GLU A 3 -42.53 109.12 22.31
C GLU A 3 -41.67 108.97 21.08
N ALA A 4 -41.20 110.08 20.48
CA ALA A 4 -40.27 110.08 19.34
C ALA A 4 -38.86 109.59 19.70
N MET A 5 -38.41 109.86 20.96
CA MET A 5 -37.13 109.34 21.45
C MET A 5 -37.11 107.81 21.75
N LYS A 6 -38.27 107.27 22.17
CA LYS A 6 -38.45 105.85 22.39
C LYS A 6 -38.43 105.05 21.05
N LYS A 7 -39.04 105.60 20.01
CA LYS A 7 -39.06 104.96 18.70
C LYS A 7 -37.66 105.00 18.04
N LEU A 8 -36.85 106.06 18.23
CA LEU A 8 -35.52 106.17 17.71
C LEU A 8 -34.55 105.17 18.42
N PHE A 9 -34.74 104.97 19.75
CA PHE A 9 -33.95 104.04 20.53
C PHE A 9 -34.23 102.56 20.18
N ILE A 10 -35.54 102.27 19.85
CA ILE A 10 -35.92 100.91 19.42
C ILE A 10 -35.38 100.57 17.98
N ILE A 11 -35.37 101.58 17.07
CA ILE A 11 -34.87 101.38 15.71
C ILE A 11 -33.35 101.26 15.71
N THR A 12 -32.64 102.02 16.56
CA THR A 12 -31.21 101.96 16.67
C THR A 12 -30.77 100.66 17.35
N PHE A 13 -31.55 100.12 18.31
CA PHE A 13 -31.23 98.81 18.94
C PHE A 13 -31.57 97.60 18.03
N ALA A 14 -32.60 97.76 17.19
CA ALA A 14 -32.91 96.73 16.19
C ALA A 14 -31.93 96.70 15.03
N ALA A 15 -31.34 97.86 14.66
CA ALA A 15 -30.31 97.93 13.65
C ALA A 15 -28.94 97.40 14.14
N LEU A 16 -28.67 97.54 15.46
CA LEU A 16 -27.43 96.93 16.04
C LEU A 16 -27.53 95.43 16.22
N PHE A 17 -28.75 94.86 16.32
CA PHE A 17 -28.88 93.38 16.32
C PHE A 17 -28.98 92.79 14.95
N ALA A 18 -29.19 93.51 13.87
CA ALA A 18 -29.18 93.01 12.51
C ALA A 18 -27.78 92.92 11.91
N PHE A 19 -26.77 93.53 12.53
CA PHE A 19 -25.34 93.41 12.10
C PHE A 19 -24.49 92.42 12.93
N ALA A 20 -25.08 91.71 13.90
CA ALA A 20 -24.36 90.84 14.81
C ALA A 20 -24.46 89.36 14.46
N CYS A 21 -24.85 88.95 13.25
CA CYS A 21 -24.96 87.59 12.82
C CYS A 21 -24.65 87.43 11.33
N GLN A 22 -23.56 88.01 10.86
CA GLN A 22 -22.84 87.44 9.74
C GLN A 22 -21.56 86.80 10.31
N GLN A 23 -21.67 85.58 10.74
CA GLN A 23 -20.51 84.73 10.92
C GLN A 23 -20.04 84.53 9.49
N GLU A 24 -18.89 85.14 9.11
CA GLU A 24 -18.17 84.73 7.90
C GLU A 24 -17.90 83.26 8.07
N GLU A 25 -18.61 82.45 7.32
CA GLU A 25 -18.23 81.03 7.20
C GLU A 25 -16.83 80.98 6.62
N ILE A 26 -15.87 80.64 7.46
CA ILE A 26 -14.51 80.40 7.01
C ILE A 26 -14.60 79.18 6.09
N PRO A 27 -14.24 79.32 4.81
CA PRO A 27 -14.30 78.20 3.88
C PRO A 27 -13.52 77.01 4.42
N GLY A 28 -14.16 75.83 4.39
CA GLY A 28 -13.50 74.62 4.80
C GLY A 28 -12.30 74.31 3.91
N THR A 29 -11.22 73.86 4.50
CA THR A 29 -9.96 73.45 3.79
C THR A 29 -9.62 71.99 4.13
N LEU A 30 -9.00 71.33 3.21
CA LEU A 30 -8.51 69.95 3.30
C LEU A 30 -7.04 69.86 3.00
N GLU A 31 -6.32 69.10 3.79
CA GLU A 31 -4.92 68.76 3.54
C GLU A 31 -4.75 67.25 3.75
N LEU A 32 -4.25 66.53 2.71
CA LEU A 32 -3.83 65.15 2.77
C LEU A 32 -2.32 65.11 3.01
N ALA A 33 -1.85 64.34 3.97
CA ALA A 33 -0.43 64.15 4.21
C ALA A 33 0.28 63.57 2.98
N GLN A 34 -0.43 62.78 2.19
CA GLN A 34 0.00 62.20 0.90
C GLN A 34 -1.18 62.13 -0.06
N GLU A 35 -1.04 62.64 -1.26
CA GLU A 35 -2.07 62.58 -2.31
C GLU A 35 -1.94 61.32 -3.17
N VAL A 36 -0.79 60.68 -3.20
CA VAL A 36 -0.50 59.42 -3.91
C VAL A 36 0.17 58.44 -2.96
N ILE A 37 -0.42 57.24 -2.85
CA ILE A 37 0.07 56.21 -1.95
C ILE A 37 0.21 54.90 -2.73
N TYR A 38 1.36 54.24 -2.61
CA TYR A 38 1.61 52.94 -3.17
C TYR A 38 1.32 51.86 -2.13
N LEU A 39 0.37 50.97 -2.45
CA LEU A 39 -0.01 49.85 -1.63
C LEU A 39 0.77 48.59 -2.03
N PRO A 40 1.10 47.70 -1.10
CA PRO A 40 1.66 46.38 -1.43
C PRO A 40 0.67 45.57 -2.27
N ALA A 41 1.16 44.46 -2.88
CA ALA A 41 0.32 43.54 -3.65
C ALA A 41 -0.58 42.69 -2.76
N GLU A 42 -0.10 42.39 -1.56
CA GLU A 42 -0.79 41.56 -0.55
C GLU A 42 -1.94 42.35 0.09
N ALA A 43 -2.89 41.63 0.66
CA ALA A 43 -3.97 42.24 1.47
C ALA A 43 -3.38 42.81 2.75
N ASP A 44 -3.76 44.06 3.07
CA ASP A 44 -3.32 44.75 4.28
C ASP A 44 -4.26 45.91 4.60
N SER A 45 -3.87 46.76 5.55
CA SER A 45 -4.50 48.02 5.90
C SER A 45 -3.45 49.07 6.19
N MET A 46 -3.84 50.30 5.92
CA MET A 46 -2.96 51.45 6.23
C MET A 46 -3.78 52.63 6.75
N HIS A 47 -3.11 53.49 7.49
CA HIS A 47 -3.67 54.72 7.96
C HIS A 47 -3.33 55.90 7.02
N VAL A 48 -4.36 56.65 6.66
CA VAL A 48 -4.22 57.86 5.88
C VAL A 48 -4.49 59.05 6.81
N GLU A 49 -3.56 59.98 6.83
CA GLU A 49 -3.66 61.19 7.62
C GLU A 49 -4.30 62.29 6.79
N LEU A 50 -5.30 62.96 7.41
CA LEU A 50 -6.07 64.05 6.86
C LEU A 50 -6.23 65.16 7.89
N THR A 51 -6.06 66.40 7.48
CA THR A 51 -6.41 67.59 8.28
C THR A 51 -7.55 68.34 7.57
N ALA A 52 -8.64 68.63 8.29
CA ALA A 52 -9.76 69.37 7.74
C ALA A 52 -10.17 70.47 8.71
N THR A 53 -10.56 71.65 8.20
CA THR A 53 -11.06 72.77 8.98
C THR A 53 -12.59 72.77 9.07
N SER A 54 -13.30 71.94 8.28
CA SER A 54 -14.75 71.72 8.32
C SER A 54 -15.06 70.22 8.27
N GLU A 55 -16.34 69.84 8.33
CA GLU A 55 -16.74 68.46 8.12
C GLU A 55 -16.36 68.01 6.72
N TRP A 56 -15.92 66.73 6.59
CA TRP A 56 -15.42 66.17 5.34
C TRP A 56 -16.08 64.81 5.04
N ARG A 57 -16.03 64.39 3.78
CA ARG A 57 -16.54 63.09 3.27
C ARG A 57 -15.57 62.45 2.32
N LEU A 58 -15.63 61.11 2.26
CA LEU A 58 -14.96 60.26 1.27
C LEU A 58 -15.98 59.77 0.25
N GLU A 59 -15.61 59.82 -1.01
CA GLU A 59 -16.37 59.24 -2.10
C GLU A 59 -15.48 58.28 -2.90
N PHE A 60 -15.94 57.03 -2.98
CA PHE A 60 -15.28 55.98 -3.74
C PHE A 60 -15.96 55.82 -5.10
N PRO A 61 -15.22 55.51 -6.15
CA PRO A 61 -15.81 55.06 -7.41
C PRO A 61 -16.67 53.81 -7.19
N SER A 62 -17.84 53.79 -7.75
CA SER A 62 -18.79 52.67 -7.56
C SER A 62 -18.30 51.31 -8.05
N SER A 63 -17.25 51.32 -8.90
CA SER A 63 -16.58 50.12 -9.42
C SER A 63 -15.53 49.55 -8.48
N THR A 64 -15.18 50.23 -7.39
CA THR A 64 -14.08 49.81 -6.50
C THR A 64 -14.61 48.86 -5.41
N VAL A 65 -14.37 47.58 -5.60
CA VAL A 65 -14.80 46.51 -4.69
C VAL A 65 -13.66 45.96 -3.81
N TRP A 66 -12.42 46.32 -4.08
CA TRP A 66 -11.23 45.78 -3.42
C TRP A 66 -10.69 46.66 -2.28
N LEU A 67 -11.32 47.83 -2.05
CA LEU A 67 -10.98 48.78 -1.00
C LEU A 67 -12.19 48.95 -0.07
N SER A 68 -11.92 49.15 1.21
CA SER A 68 -12.87 49.59 2.21
C SER A 68 -12.20 50.53 3.22
N THR A 69 -13.02 51.32 3.94
CA THR A 69 -12.50 52.22 4.96
C THR A 69 -13.36 52.11 6.23
N ASP A 70 -12.73 52.40 7.34
CA ASP A 70 -13.40 52.45 8.65
C ASP A 70 -14.23 53.74 8.82
N LEU A 71 -13.87 54.83 8.11
CA LEU A 71 -14.58 56.11 8.15
C LEU A 71 -14.94 56.55 6.74
N HIS A 72 -16.15 57.11 6.57
CA HIS A 72 -16.63 57.71 5.33
C HIS A 72 -16.70 59.25 5.41
N GLY A 73 -16.31 59.81 6.52
CA GLY A 73 -16.28 61.24 6.79
C GLY A 73 -16.03 61.52 8.26
N GLY A 74 -15.81 62.80 8.59
CA GLY A 74 -15.53 63.23 9.95
C GLY A 74 -15.76 64.72 10.18
N LYS A 75 -15.45 65.19 11.38
CA LYS A 75 -15.54 66.58 11.79
C LYS A 75 -14.19 67.30 11.48
N ALA A 76 -14.21 68.59 11.55
CA ALA A 76 -13.01 69.44 11.52
C ALA A 76 -11.99 68.97 12.56
N ASN A 77 -10.87 68.43 12.11
CA ASN A 77 -9.75 68.01 12.95
C ASN A 77 -8.65 67.40 12.08
N ARG A 78 -7.48 67.18 12.69
CA ARG A 78 -6.47 66.23 12.19
C ARG A 78 -6.95 64.85 12.60
N CYS A 79 -7.13 63.95 11.63
CA CYS A 79 -7.60 62.62 11.88
C CYS A 79 -6.89 61.62 10.96
N TYR A 80 -7.05 60.36 11.32
CA TYR A 80 -6.62 59.21 10.54
C TYR A 80 -7.84 58.37 10.20
N PHE A 81 -7.90 57.88 8.96
CA PHE A 81 -8.80 56.85 8.57
C PHE A 81 -8.03 55.64 8.02
N THR A 82 -8.59 54.47 8.23
CA THR A 82 -7.93 53.24 7.81
C THR A 82 -8.49 52.82 6.48
N VAL A 83 -7.63 52.61 5.51
CA VAL A 83 -7.96 51.98 4.23
C VAL A 83 -7.55 50.50 4.34
N LYS A 84 -8.50 49.60 4.17
CA LYS A 84 -8.27 48.17 4.04
C LYS A 84 -8.36 47.77 2.57
N PHE A 85 -7.48 46.93 2.12
CA PHE A 85 -7.43 46.51 0.73
C PHE A 85 -7.16 45.02 0.61
N GLU A 86 -7.80 44.40 -0.38
CA GLU A 86 -7.60 43.01 -0.74
C GLU A 86 -6.31 42.86 -1.54
N ALA A 87 -5.76 41.63 -1.57
CA ALA A 87 -4.61 41.30 -2.42
C ALA A 87 -4.93 41.61 -3.90
N ASN A 88 -3.97 42.13 -4.62
CA ASN A 88 -4.06 42.31 -6.07
C ASN A 88 -3.84 40.94 -6.75
N PRO A 89 -4.87 40.28 -7.32
CA PRO A 89 -4.70 39.00 -7.97
C PRO A 89 -4.05 39.08 -9.35
N TYR A 90 -3.90 40.29 -9.88
CA TYR A 90 -3.43 40.56 -11.24
C TYR A 90 -1.94 40.89 -11.26
N THR A 91 -1.30 40.58 -12.36
CA THR A 91 0.08 40.99 -12.67
C THR A 91 0.18 42.41 -13.24
N SER A 92 -0.89 43.17 -13.18
CA SER A 92 -0.95 44.59 -13.54
C SER A 92 -1.29 45.42 -12.31
N VAL A 93 -0.81 46.65 -12.34
CA VAL A 93 -1.14 47.69 -11.36
C VAL A 93 -2.65 47.95 -11.39
N ARG A 94 -3.25 48.12 -10.24
CA ARG A 94 -4.61 48.66 -10.13
C ARG A 94 -4.59 49.94 -9.29
N SER A 95 -5.47 50.89 -9.59
CA SER A 95 -5.57 52.12 -8.85
C SER A 95 -7.00 52.51 -8.55
N CYS A 96 -7.15 53.35 -7.56
CA CYS A 96 -8.42 53.94 -7.18
C CYS A 96 -8.16 55.38 -6.77
N ASP A 97 -8.95 56.30 -7.31
CA ASP A 97 -8.98 57.70 -6.92
C ASP A 97 -10.16 57.92 -5.93
N ILE A 98 -9.84 58.15 -4.68
CA ILE A 98 -10.79 58.46 -3.61
C ILE A 98 -10.93 59.98 -3.55
N ARG A 99 -12.13 60.45 -3.74
CA ARG A 99 -12.43 61.87 -3.63
C ARG A 99 -12.66 62.20 -2.17
N VAL A 100 -11.93 63.20 -1.66
CA VAL A 100 -12.06 63.75 -0.31
C VAL A 100 -12.52 65.18 -0.44
N TYR A 101 -13.61 65.53 0.15
CA TYR A 101 -14.16 66.90 0.03
C TYR A 101 -14.80 67.37 1.34
N THR A 102 -14.76 68.68 1.55
CA THR A 102 -15.48 69.31 2.64
C THR A 102 -17.00 69.35 2.34
N THR A 103 -17.83 69.24 3.37
CA THR A 103 -19.31 69.18 3.20
C THR A 103 -19.88 70.47 2.61
N ASP A 104 -19.16 71.59 2.79
CA ASP A 104 -19.47 72.86 2.17
C ASP A 104 -18.99 72.96 0.72
N ARG A 105 -18.27 71.92 0.21
CA ARG A 105 -17.72 71.86 -1.13
C ARG A 105 -16.72 72.95 -1.50
N ASN A 106 -16.09 73.61 -0.52
CA ASN A 106 -15.12 74.66 -0.76
C ASN A 106 -13.71 74.12 -1.08
N ASP A 107 -13.39 72.92 -0.62
CA ASP A 107 -12.15 72.26 -0.92
C ASP A 107 -12.35 70.79 -1.23
N GLU A 108 -11.57 70.29 -2.18
CA GLU A 108 -11.61 68.94 -2.65
C GLU A 108 -10.21 68.43 -3.01
N LYS A 109 -9.89 67.25 -2.55
CA LYS A 109 -8.60 66.60 -2.86
C LYS A 109 -8.87 65.17 -3.42
N THR A 110 -7.96 64.69 -4.23
CA THR A 110 -7.98 63.32 -4.72
C THR A 110 -6.88 62.57 -4.04
N LEU A 111 -7.23 61.52 -3.30
CA LEU A 111 -6.29 60.54 -2.79
C LEU A 111 -6.19 59.40 -3.80
N ARG A 112 -5.04 59.29 -4.45
CA ARG A 112 -4.77 58.21 -5.41
C ARG A 112 -4.06 57.05 -4.74
N LEU A 113 -4.71 55.91 -4.69
CA LEU A 113 -4.14 54.65 -4.20
C LEU A 113 -3.72 53.81 -5.40
N ILE A 114 -2.46 53.40 -5.44
CA ILE A 114 -1.88 52.59 -6.50
C ILE A 114 -1.39 51.28 -5.87
N GLN A 115 -2.08 50.18 -6.16
CA GLN A 115 -1.67 48.88 -5.64
C GLN A 115 -0.72 48.16 -6.63
N LYS A 116 0.44 47.80 -6.11
CA LYS A 116 1.43 47.03 -6.86
C LYS A 116 0.84 45.75 -7.43
N PRO A 117 1.30 45.27 -8.57
CA PRO A 117 0.89 44.02 -9.16
C PRO A 117 1.37 42.83 -8.32
N LYS A 118 0.65 41.71 -8.43
CA LYS A 118 1.17 40.42 -7.99
C LYS A 118 2.45 40.13 -8.80
N MET A 119 3.50 39.66 -8.12
CA MET A 119 4.72 39.26 -8.79
C MET A 119 4.49 38.04 -9.67
N HIS A 120 5.10 38.01 -10.83
CA HIS A 120 5.13 36.83 -11.66
C HIS A 120 5.85 35.68 -10.92
N ALA A 121 5.30 34.51 -10.97
CA ALA A 121 5.99 33.34 -10.44
C ALA A 121 6.95 32.79 -11.50
N ILE A 122 8.16 32.54 -11.09
CA ILE A 122 9.17 31.80 -11.85
C ILE A 122 9.70 30.69 -10.97
N SER A 123 9.89 29.48 -11.52
CA SER A 123 10.46 28.37 -10.77
C SER A 123 11.04 27.30 -11.69
N PHE A 124 12.14 26.70 -11.29
CA PHE A 124 12.58 25.44 -11.86
C PHE A 124 11.67 24.31 -11.37
N SER A 125 11.44 23.30 -12.20
CA SER A 125 10.66 22.13 -11.83
C SER A 125 11.38 21.25 -10.81
N LYS A 126 12.70 21.38 -10.73
CA LYS A 126 13.56 20.73 -9.73
C LYS A 126 14.50 21.78 -9.15
N SER A 127 14.71 21.75 -7.86
CA SER A 127 15.68 22.61 -7.18
C SER A 127 17.11 22.10 -7.30
N ARG A 128 17.29 20.84 -7.75
CA ARG A 128 18.59 20.18 -7.85
C ARG A 128 18.63 19.21 -9.02
N MET A 129 19.78 19.13 -9.69
CA MET A 129 20.12 18.10 -10.66
C MET A 129 21.46 17.49 -10.30
N THR A 130 21.52 16.15 -10.24
CA THR A 130 22.77 15.41 -10.09
C THR A 130 23.17 14.86 -11.45
N LEU A 131 24.39 15.12 -11.87
CA LEU A 131 24.94 14.77 -13.16
C LEU A 131 26.16 13.86 -12.99
N ARG A 132 26.32 12.93 -13.92
CA ARG A 132 27.51 12.08 -13.99
C ARG A 132 28.76 12.90 -14.38
N GLN A 133 29.96 12.28 -14.24
CA GLN A 133 31.24 12.92 -14.47
C GLN A 133 31.51 13.36 -15.91
N ASN A 134 30.83 12.81 -16.90
CA ASN A 134 31.10 13.07 -18.30
C ASN A 134 30.57 14.46 -18.73
N ALA A 135 31.25 15.06 -19.71
CA ALA A 135 30.72 16.22 -20.38
C ALA A 135 29.44 15.89 -21.14
N GLY A 136 28.51 16.82 -21.21
CA GLY A 136 27.28 16.60 -21.94
C GLY A 136 26.30 17.75 -21.93
N LEU A 137 25.29 17.64 -22.79
CA LEU A 137 24.16 18.55 -22.87
C LEU A 137 23.06 18.04 -21.93
N HIS A 138 22.54 18.95 -21.14
CA HIS A 138 21.47 18.69 -20.17
C HIS A 138 20.34 19.69 -20.32
N SER A 139 19.19 19.40 -19.75
CA SER A 139 18.00 20.25 -19.84
C SER A 139 17.33 20.40 -18.48
N ALA A 140 16.93 21.63 -18.15
CA ALA A 140 16.14 21.91 -16.95
C ALA A 140 14.81 22.53 -17.36
N VAL A 141 13.71 21.94 -16.87
CA VAL A 141 12.37 22.48 -17.08
C VAL A 141 12.10 23.57 -16.06
N PHE A 142 11.58 24.70 -16.53
CA PHE A 142 11.13 25.81 -15.69
C PHE A 142 9.71 26.21 -16.01
N ARG A 143 9.10 27.00 -15.13
CA ARG A 143 7.78 27.59 -15.31
C ARG A 143 7.87 29.08 -15.12
N SER A 144 7.25 29.83 -16.00
CA SER A 144 7.13 31.28 -15.91
C SER A 144 5.82 31.76 -16.50
N SER A 145 5.31 32.85 -15.99
CA SER A 145 4.22 33.63 -16.59
C SER A 145 4.74 34.89 -17.32
N LEU A 146 6.04 35.05 -17.37
CA LEU A 146 6.72 36.11 -18.14
C LEU A 146 7.16 35.56 -19.50
N LYS A 147 7.43 36.45 -20.42
CA LYS A 147 8.19 36.15 -21.64
C LYS A 147 9.62 35.79 -21.29
N ASN A 148 10.25 34.94 -22.08
CA ASN A 148 11.62 34.51 -21.82
C ASN A 148 12.63 35.65 -21.94
N GLU A 149 12.35 36.66 -22.78
CA GLU A 149 13.18 37.87 -22.92
C GLU A 149 13.26 38.73 -21.65
N ASP A 150 12.25 38.63 -20.77
CA ASP A 150 12.17 39.37 -19.50
C ASP A 150 12.85 38.61 -18.34
N ILE A 151 13.35 37.40 -18.58
CA ILE A 151 13.97 36.55 -17.57
C ILE A 151 15.48 36.51 -17.79
N THR A 152 16.22 36.81 -16.74
CA THR A 152 17.67 36.66 -16.74
C THR A 152 18.05 35.26 -16.21
N MET A 153 18.81 34.52 -16.99
CA MET A 153 19.39 33.23 -16.57
C MET A 153 20.91 33.32 -16.61
N ILE A 154 21.55 33.04 -15.49
CA ILE A 154 23.01 33.10 -15.34
C ILE A 154 23.50 31.91 -14.53
N THR A 155 24.79 31.63 -14.62
CA THR A 155 25.46 30.65 -13.76
C THR A 155 26.66 31.25 -13.07
N ASP A 156 26.99 30.76 -11.88
CA ASP A 156 28.18 31.11 -11.13
C ASP A 156 29.41 30.26 -11.51
N SER A 157 29.23 29.32 -12.41
CA SER A 157 30.18 28.24 -12.64
C SER A 157 30.70 28.24 -14.08
N GLU A 158 32.01 28.42 -14.28
CA GLU A 158 32.66 28.43 -15.59
C GLU A 158 32.51 27.11 -16.38
N TRP A 159 32.22 26.03 -15.70
CA TRP A 159 32.02 24.68 -16.27
C TRP A 159 30.57 24.39 -16.71
N ILE A 160 29.68 25.36 -16.54
CA ILE A 160 28.30 25.31 -17.01
C ILE A 160 28.12 26.38 -18.07
N THR A 161 27.72 25.99 -19.26
CA THR A 161 27.43 26.93 -20.35
C THR A 161 25.94 26.86 -20.66
N LEU A 162 25.24 27.99 -20.46
CA LEU A 162 23.81 28.09 -20.74
C LEU A 162 23.55 28.32 -22.22
N SER A 163 22.53 27.69 -22.77
CA SER A 163 22.01 28.01 -24.11
C SER A 163 20.91 29.06 -23.99
N GLU A 164 20.73 29.85 -25.05
CA GLU A 164 19.59 30.76 -25.14
C GLU A 164 18.28 29.98 -25.13
N VAL A 165 17.30 30.50 -24.43
CA VAL A 165 15.94 29.94 -24.37
C VAL A 165 15.06 30.68 -25.36
N ALA A 166 14.55 29.99 -26.38
CA ALA A 166 13.67 30.59 -27.35
C ALA A 166 12.34 31.04 -26.74
N GLU A 167 11.72 32.05 -27.33
CA GLU A 167 10.43 32.55 -26.83
C GLU A 167 9.37 31.46 -26.88
N GLY A 168 8.69 31.28 -25.73
CA GLY A 168 7.67 30.25 -25.53
C GLY A 168 8.20 28.90 -25.05
N ASP A 169 9.52 28.68 -25.06
CA ASP A 169 10.11 27.47 -24.49
C ASP A 169 10.09 27.49 -22.97
N THR A 170 9.94 26.31 -22.37
CA THR A 170 9.98 26.10 -20.92
C THR A 170 11.14 25.20 -20.49
N VAL A 171 12.11 25.05 -21.36
CA VAL A 171 13.29 24.21 -21.17
C VAL A 171 14.55 25.01 -21.37
N LEU A 172 15.36 25.11 -20.33
CA LEU A 172 16.72 25.63 -20.40
C LEU A 172 17.65 24.47 -20.75
N ASN A 173 18.34 24.57 -21.90
CA ASN A 173 19.42 23.67 -22.25
C ASN A 173 20.74 24.26 -21.76
N PHE A 174 21.62 23.43 -21.24
CA PHE A 174 22.95 23.83 -20.82
C PHE A 174 23.98 22.72 -21.01
N TYR A 175 25.18 23.09 -21.30
CA TYR A 175 26.29 22.16 -21.44
C TYR A 175 27.13 22.16 -20.17
N VAL A 176 27.58 20.96 -19.77
CA VAL A 176 28.43 20.77 -18.60
C VAL A 176 29.75 20.16 -19.04
N ASP A 177 30.86 20.73 -18.62
CA ASP A 177 32.19 20.20 -18.88
C ASP A 177 32.41 18.90 -18.08
N ARG A 178 33.33 18.05 -18.58
CA ARG A 178 33.75 16.87 -17.86
C ARG A 178 34.32 17.22 -16.48
N LEU A 179 33.96 16.45 -15.46
CA LEU A 179 34.52 16.59 -14.13
C LEU A 179 36.03 16.31 -14.15
N PRO A 180 36.90 17.24 -13.70
CA PRO A 180 38.33 17.03 -13.66
C PRO A 180 38.71 15.83 -12.77
N SER A 181 39.70 15.06 -13.16
CA SER A 181 40.18 13.88 -12.43
C SER A 181 40.70 14.17 -11.01
N VAL A 182 41.10 15.44 -10.76
CA VAL A 182 41.55 15.91 -9.43
C VAL A 182 40.41 16.08 -8.43
N VAL A 183 39.15 16.09 -8.90
CA VAL A 183 37.98 16.15 -8.01
C VAL A 183 37.70 14.76 -7.45
N GLU A 184 37.73 14.63 -6.12
CA GLU A 184 37.58 13.33 -5.46
C GLU A 184 36.13 12.82 -5.40
N LYS A 185 35.16 13.73 -5.21
CA LYS A 185 33.76 13.36 -5.00
C LYS A 185 32.80 14.08 -5.94
N GLN A 186 32.78 15.40 -5.88
CA GLN A 186 31.80 16.24 -6.61
C GLN A 186 32.26 17.67 -6.77
N ARG A 187 31.61 18.39 -7.72
CA ARG A 187 31.61 19.87 -7.76
C ARG A 187 30.16 20.35 -7.81
N LEU A 188 29.97 21.58 -7.33
CA LEU A 188 28.65 22.22 -7.28
C LEU A 188 28.71 23.51 -8.12
N GLY A 189 27.63 23.81 -8.78
CA GLY A 189 27.40 25.07 -9.50
C GLY A 189 25.90 25.40 -9.44
N TYR A 190 25.61 26.68 -9.62
CA TYR A 190 24.23 27.14 -9.55
C TYR A 190 23.84 27.81 -10.87
N ILE A 191 22.59 27.58 -11.26
CA ILE A 191 21.91 28.31 -12.32
C ILE A 191 20.84 29.14 -11.65
N PHE A 192 20.93 30.45 -11.81
CA PHE A 192 20.00 31.44 -11.28
C PHE A 192 19.04 31.87 -12.37
N MET A 193 17.79 31.89 -12.08
CA MET A 193 16.73 32.43 -12.91
C MET A 193 16.09 33.59 -12.15
N SER A 194 16.04 34.77 -12.74
CA SER A 194 15.54 35.94 -12.05
C SER A 194 14.90 36.94 -12.99
N TYR A 195 14.07 37.82 -12.45
CA TYR A 195 13.61 39.04 -13.08
C TYR A 195 13.42 40.15 -12.03
N VAL A 196 13.46 41.40 -12.50
CA VAL A 196 13.14 42.56 -11.68
C VAL A 196 11.92 43.23 -12.27
N ASP A 197 10.92 43.51 -11.45
CA ASP A 197 9.72 44.20 -11.92
C ASP A 197 9.87 45.73 -11.96
N ASP A 198 8.85 46.45 -12.50
CA ASP A 198 8.81 47.92 -12.60
C ASP A 198 8.90 48.64 -11.24
N PHE A 199 8.80 47.89 -10.14
CA PHE A 199 8.90 48.40 -8.77
C PHE A 199 10.23 48.02 -8.10
N GLU A 200 11.21 47.62 -8.88
CA GLU A 200 12.55 47.17 -8.43
C GLU A 200 12.49 45.97 -7.48
N ARG A 201 11.41 45.16 -7.53
CA ARG A 201 11.34 43.94 -6.75
C ARG A 201 12.00 42.80 -7.51
N LEU A 202 12.97 42.16 -6.87
CA LEU A 202 13.65 40.98 -7.40
C LEU A 202 12.87 39.70 -7.06
N VAL A 203 12.61 38.89 -8.07
CA VAL A 203 12.16 37.49 -7.92
C VAL A 203 13.22 36.59 -8.51
N ALA A 204 13.61 35.59 -7.78
CA ALA A 204 14.64 34.65 -8.23
C ALA A 204 14.29 33.22 -7.80
N ASP A 205 14.74 32.26 -8.58
CA ASP A 205 14.80 30.83 -8.24
C ASP A 205 16.17 30.28 -8.67
N THR A 206 16.54 29.16 -8.06
CA THR A 206 17.89 28.61 -8.21
C THR A 206 17.84 27.11 -8.44
N LEU A 207 18.57 26.65 -9.45
CA LEU A 207 18.84 25.24 -9.70
C LEU A 207 20.28 24.91 -9.27
N LEU A 208 20.41 24.02 -8.31
CA LEU A 208 21.71 23.45 -7.95
C LEU A 208 22.06 22.33 -8.95
N VAL A 209 23.16 22.52 -9.66
CA VAL A 209 23.80 21.53 -10.52
C VAL A 209 24.96 20.89 -9.75
N ARG A 210 24.79 19.61 -9.44
CA ARG A 210 25.80 18.81 -8.76
C ARG A 210 26.39 17.82 -9.75
N GLN A 211 27.68 17.93 -10.05
CA GLN A 211 28.35 16.92 -10.87
C GLN A 211 29.24 16.05 -9.99
N ILE A 212 29.02 14.73 -10.09
CA ILE A 212 29.63 13.73 -9.20
C ILE A 212 30.60 12.82 -9.96
N VAL A 213 31.56 12.28 -9.23
CA VAL A 213 32.31 11.11 -9.71
C VAL A 213 31.36 9.96 -9.87
N SER A 214 31.22 9.44 -11.07
CA SER A 214 30.29 8.37 -11.44
C SER A 214 31.06 7.18 -12.03
N ASP A 215 32.10 6.77 -11.34
CA ASP A 215 32.96 5.66 -11.73
C ASP A 215 32.75 4.51 -10.72
N PRO A 216 32.15 3.39 -11.14
CA PRO A 216 31.91 2.25 -10.24
C PRO A 216 33.19 1.74 -9.56
N GLU A 217 34.35 1.76 -10.23
CA GLU A 217 35.61 1.33 -9.64
C GLU A 217 36.11 2.22 -8.50
N ARG A 218 35.62 3.46 -8.45
CA ARG A 218 35.91 4.46 -7.41
C ARG A 218 34.79 4.62 -6.42
N SER A 219 33.77 3.74 -6.45
CA SER A 219 32.64 3.80 -5.56
C SER A 219 33.01 3.35 -4.15
N GLU A 220 32.43 4.02 -3.18
CA GLU A 220 32.55 3.65 -1.78
C GLU A 220 31.57 2.52 -1.45
N LEU A 221 32.06 1.45 -0.84
CA LEU A 221 31.24 0.36 -0.34
C LEU A 221 30.53 0.77 0.96
N ILE A 222 29.21 0.59 1.01
CA ILE A 222 28.38 0.88 2.19
C ILE A 222 27.51 -0.33 2.55
N GLY A 223 27.05 -0.38 3.80
CA GLY A 223 26.15 -1.43 4.26
C GLY A 223 24.71 -1.23 3.76
N PHE A 224 23.91 -2.30 3.76
CA PHE A 224 22.52 -2.29 3.28
C PHE A 224 21.62 -1.34 4.07
N SER A 225 21.74 -1.32 5.40
CA SER A 225 21.00 -0.39 6.26
C SER A 225 21.29 1.07 5.93
N GLN A 226 22.56 1.39 5.63
CA GLN A 226 22.93 2.75 5.23
C GLN A 226 22.35 3.11 3.85
N ALA A 227 22.40 2.20 2.88
CA ALA A 227 21.82 2.41 1.56
C ALA A 227 20.31 2.66 1.65
N LYS A 228 19.57 1.86 2.43
CA LYS A 228 18.13 2.03 2.68
C LYS A 228 17.83 3.39 3.32
N SER A 229 18.58 3.79 4.34
CA SER A 229 18.39 5.08 5.02
C SER A 229 18.56 6.27 4.09
N VAL A 230 19.54 6.23 3.18
CA VAL A 230 19.73 7.27 2.17
C VAL A 230 18.56 7.29 1.19
N LEU A 231 18.14 6.12 0.67
CA LEU A 231 17.04 6.02 -0.28
C LEU A 231 15.74 6.58 0.30
N ASP A 232 15.41 6.25 1.55
CA ASP A 232 14.22 6.72 2.23
C ASP A 232 14.19 8.25 2.41
N SER A 233 15.36 8.88 2.47
CA SER A 233 15.48 10.32 2.66
C SER A 233 15.37 11.14 1.37
N VAL A 234 15.86 10.60 0.24
CA VAL A 234 16.01 11.38 -1.02
C VAL A 234 15.21 10.84 -2.19
N GLY A 235 14.72 9.61 -2.13
CA GLY A 235 13.91 8.98 -3.18
C GLY A 235 14.68 8.50 -4.42
N VAL A 236 15.89 9.03 -4.68
CA VAL A 236 16.82 8.60 -5.73
C VAL A 236 18.22 8.60 -5.17
N PHE A 237 19.00 7.60 -5.47
CA PHE A 237 20.38 7.53 -4.98
C PHE A 237 21.31 8.37 -5.85
N GLU A 238 21.86 9.43 -5.29
CA GLU A 238 22.64 10.43 -6.02
C GLU A 238 24.15 10.40 -5.73
N ASP A 239 24.62 9.43 -4.94
CA ASP A 239 26.03 9.31 -4.55
C ASP A 239 26.72 8.14 -5.24
N ASN A 240 28.03 8.27 -5.47
CA ASN A 240 28.85 7.21 -6.03
C ASN A 240 29.18 6.16 -4.96
N LYS A 241 28.21 5.28 -4.69
CA LYS A 241 28.27 4.23 -3.67
C LYS A 241 27.92 2.89 -4.28
N MET A 242 28.31 1.81 -3.61
CA MET A 242 27.93 0.46 -3.94
C MET A 242 27.62 -0.34 -2.67
N VAL A 243 26.94 -1.45 -2.86
CA VAL A 243 26.72 -2.48 -1.84
C VAL A 243 27.31 -3.80 -2.33
N GLU A 244 27.63 -4.69 -1.40
CA GLU A 244 28.11 -6.04 -1.70
C GLU A 244 27.33 -7.06 -0.87
N GLY A 245 26.95 -8.16 -1.49
CA GLY A 245 26.26 -9.26 -0.83
C GLY A 245 26.11 -10.48 -1.73
N TYR A 246 25.49 -11.51 -1.20
CA TYR A 246 25.22 -12.74 -1.94
C TYR A 246 23.84 -12.67 -2.59
N VAL A 247 23.75 -13.01 -3.84
CA VAL A 247 22.47 -13.07 -4.57
C VAL A 247 21.66 -14.25 -4.02
N THR A 248 20.58 -13.95 -3.34
CA THR A 248 19.65 -14.96 -2.80
C THR A 248 18.41 -15.15 -3.67
N VAL A 249 18.05 -14.12 -4.47
CA VAL A 249 16.96 -14.18 -5.46
C VAL A 249 17.42 -13.55 -6.77
N CYS A 250 17.15 -14.22 -7.88
CA CYS A 250 17.50 -13.74 -9.22
C CYS A 250 16.42 -14.10 -10.26
N ALA A 251 16.60 -13.58 -11.49
CA ALA A 251 15.67 -13.79 -12.60
C ALA A 251 15.49 -15.27 -13.03
N LYS A 252 16.38 -16.16 -12.61
CA LYS A 252 16.32 -17.60 -12.94
C LYS A 252 15.48 -18.40 -11.96
N ASP A 253 15.05 -17.80 -10.85
CA ASP A 253 14.26 -18.48 -9.82
C ASP A 253 12.81 -18.59 -10.29
N GLU A 254 12.33 -19.83 -10.48
CA GLU A 254 10.99 -20.08 -11.04
C GLU A 254 9.86 -19.57 -10.15
N ASN A 255 10.01 -19.64 -8.84
CA ASN A 255 8.99 -19.27 -7.89
C ASN A 255 9.13 -17.82 -7.38
N TYR A 256 10.11 -17.08 -7.87
CA TYR A 256 10.32 -15.67 -7.58
C TYR A 256 11.27 -15.09 -8.64
N GLY A 257 11.04 -13.93 -9.15
CA GLY A 257 11.94 -13.31 -10.11
C GLY A 257 11.22 -12.54 -11.20
N GLU A 258 10.15 -13.07 -11.74
CA GLU A 258 9.32 -12.37 -12.70
C GLU A 258 7.99 -11.94 -12.07
N SER A 259 7.48 -10.84 -12.52
CA SER A 259 6.42 -10.02 -11.87
C SER A 259 5.04 -10.65 -11.67
N LEU A 260 4.88 -11.93 -11.78
CA LEU A 260 3.57 -12.58 -11.63
C LEU A 260 2.96 -12.41 -10.23
N TYR A 261 3.73 -11.92 -9.26
CA TYR A 261 3.40 -12.07 -7.86
C TYR A 261 3.22 -10.78 -7.09
N ASP A 262 3.78 -9.67 -7.58
CA ASP A 262 3.68 -8.38 -6.91
C ASP A 262 2.88 -7.40 -7.77
N LYS A 263 1.76 -6.97 -7.30
CA LYS A 263 0.92 -5.99 -8.00
C LYS A 263 1.73 -4.72 -8.29
N GLY A 264 1.94 -4.44 -9.58
CA GLY A 264 2.70 -3.28 -10.03
C GLY A 264 4.20 -3.50 -10.19
N MET A 265 4.72 -4.68 -9.90
CA MET A 265 6.07 -5.04 -10.31
C MET A 265 6.10 -5.24 -11.83
N THR A 266 7.10 -4.68 -12.48
CA THR A 266 7.40 -4.92 -13.89
C THR A 266 8.84 -5.36 -13.97
N GLY A 267 9.11 -6.43 -14.73
CA GLY A 267 10.47 -6.99 -14.83
C GLY A 267 10.83 -7.95 -13.70
N TYR A 268 12.03 -7.84 -13.21
CA TYR A 268 12.64 -8.81 -12.31
C TYR A 268 13.04 -8.17 -10.99
N ARG A 269 12.94 -8.95 -9.90
CA ARG A 269 13.40 -8.57 -8.59
C ARG A 269 14.62 -9.39 -8.19
N TYR A 270 15.56 -8.73 -7.56
CA TYR A 270 16.80 -9.32 -7.05
C TYR A 270 16.91 -9.01 -5.57
N ILE A 271 17.45 -9.95 -4.83
CA ILE A 271 17.74 -9.79 -3.42
C ILE A 271 19.19 -10.18 -3.18
N LEU A 272 19.93 -9.29 -2.53
CA LEU A 272 21.20 -9.62 -1.92
C LEU A 272 21.01 -9.80 -0.43
N GLU A 273 21.81 -10.67 0.14
CA GLU A 273 21.89 -10.89 1.58
C GLU A 273 23.35 -10.89 2.01
N ASP A 274 23.66 -10.26 3.12
CA ASP A 274 25.02 -10.25 3.66
C ASP A 274 25.23 -11.35 4.71
N ASP A 275 26.44 -11.43 5.28
CA ASP A 275 26.80 -12.43 6.30
C ASP A 275 26.02 -12.20 7.64
N ALA A 276 25.42 -11.04 7.84
CA ALA A 276 24.56 -10.74 8.98
C ALA A 276 23.06 -11.00 8.69
N HIS A 277 22.75 -11.53 7.51
CA HIS A 277 21.39 -11.72 7.01
C HIS A 277 20.59 -10.44 6.83
N GLU A 278 21.24 -9.28 6.71
CA GLU A 278 20.57 -8.08 6.19
C GLU A 278 20.31 -8.25 4.69
N THR A 279 19.20 -7.70 4.22
CA THR A 279 18.76 -7.82 2.83
C THR A 279 18.82 -6.51 2.08
N PHE A 280 19.14 -6.57 0.80
CA PHE A 280 19.07 -5.46 -0.14
C PHE A 280 18.23 -5.88 -1.35
N VAL A 281 17.08 -5.22 -1.53
CA VAL A 281 16.09 -5.58 -2.57
C VAL A 281 16.13 -4.54 -3.68
N PHE A 282 16.27 -4.99 -4.92
CA PHE A 282 16.26 -4.10 -6.07
C PHE A 282 15.55 -4.72 -7.28
N GLU A 283 15.13 -3.88 -8.22
CA GLU A 283 14.37 -4.26 -9.41
C GLU A 283 15.01 -3.75 -10.68
N SER A 284 14.89 -4.55 -11.72
CA SER A 284 15.31 -4.24 -13.08
C SER A 284 14.19 -4.58 -14.07
N GLU A 285 14.01 -3.79 -15.12
CA GLU A 285 13.09 -4.12 -16.21
C GLU A 285 13.58 -5.30 -17.03
N ASN A 286 14.89 -5.50 -17.09
CA ASN A 286 15.54 -6.56 -17.83
C ASN A 286 16.21 -7.56 -16.90
N ALA A 287 16.37 -8.80 -17.38
CA ALA A 287 17.13 -9.81 -16.66
C ALA A 287 18.61 -9.42 -16.60
N LEU A 288 19.15 -9.28 -15.39
CA LEU A 288 20.56 -9.00 -15.12
C LEU A 288 21.36 -10.32 -15.10
N ASN A 289 22.62 -10.23 -15.43
CA ASN A 289 23.53 -11.39 -15.40
C ASN A 289 23.98 -11.74 -13.98
N LEU A 290 23.03 -12.12 -13.15
CA LEU A 290 23.22 -12.57 -11.78
C LEU A 290 22.71 -14.00 -11.61
N SER A 291 23.36 -14.77 -10.75
CA SER A 291 22.93 -16.11 -10.39
C SER A 291 22.87 -16.27 -8.89
N ARG A 292 21.91 -17.06 -8.40
CA ARG A 292 21.78 -17.35 -6.97
C ARG A 292 23.07 -17.95 -6.43
N GLY A 293 23.56 -17.42 -5.32
CA GLY A 293 24.82 -17.79 -4.71
C GLY A 293 26.02 -16.94 -5.14
N ASP A 294 25.91 -16.16 -6.20
CA ASP A 294 26.99 -15.25 -6.57
C ASP A 294 27.19 -14.20 -5.48
N LYS A 295 28.45 -13.82 -5.25
CA LYS A 295 28.79 -12.62 -4.50
C LYS A 295 28.84 -11.45 -5.47
N ALA A 296 27.93 -10.50 -5.32
CA ALA A 296 27.75 -9.40 -6.27
C ALA A 296 27.97 -8.04 -5.63
N ARG A 297 28.48 -7.09 -6.44
CA ARG A 297 28.57 -5.68 -6.11
C ARG A 297 27.60 -4.90 -6.97
N ILE A 298 26.72 -4.16 -6.34
CA ILE A 298 25.72 -3.35 -7.03
C ILE A 298 25.99 -1.86 -6.80
N TRP A 299 26.22 -1.15 -7.87
CA TRP A 299 26.36 0.28 -7.89
C TRP A 299 24.98 0.93 -7.70
N LEU A 300 24.88 1.94 -6.82
CA LEU A 300 23.60 2.48 -6.40
C LEU A 300 23.18 3.75 -7.14
N LEU A 301 24.11 4.39 -7.83
CA LEU A 301 23.84 5.69 -8.47
C LEU A 301 22.63 5.63 -9.40
N GLU A 302 21.71 6.58 -9.24
CA GLU A 302 20.47 6.73 -10.01
C GLU A 302 19.38 5.67 -9.71
N LEU A 303 19.63 4.71 -8.85
CA LEU A 303 18.56 3.82 -8.40
C LEU A 303 17.51 4.63 -7.62
N ALA A 304 16.25 4.45 -7.97
CA ALA A 304 15.12 5.18 -7.40
C ALA A 304 14.34 4.34 -6.39
N GLN A 305 13.66 5.03 -5.47
CA GLN A 305 12.75 4.38 -4.54
C GLN A 305 11.46 3.96 -5.24
N LYS A 306 11.08 2.72 -5.03
CA LYS A 306 9.74 2.22 -5.34
C LYS A 306 9.16 1.55 -4.10
N THR A 307 7.94 1.92 -3.76
CA THR A 307 7.27 1.44 -2.54
C THR A 307 6.14 0.51 -2.90
N TYR A 308 6.04 -0.58 -2.18
CA TYR A 308 4.96 -1.55 -2.26
C TYR A 308 4.18 -1.61 -0.95
N ASP A 309 2.91 -1.96 -1.06
CA ASP A 309 2.05 -2.28 0.07
C ASP A 309 1.37 -3.62 -0.21
N ASP A 310 1.79 -4.64 0.51
CA ASP A 310 1.21 -5.98 0.42
C ASP A 310 0.57 -6.35 1.76
N GLY A 311 -0.74 -6.17 1.82
CA GLY A 311 -1.52 -6.51 2.99
C GLY A 311 -1.22 -5.68 4.23
N GLY A 312 -0.93 -4.40 4.04
CA GLY A 312 -0.53 -3.50 5.14
C GLY A 312 0.94 -3.65 5.55
N PHE A 313 1.69 -4.51 4.87
CA PHE A 313 3.15 -4.54 4.97
C PHE A 313 3.74 -3.65 3.88
N ARG A 314 4.18 -2.47 4.29
CA ARG A 314 4.78 -1.49 3.38
C ARG A 314 6.29 -1.61 3.40
N TYR A 315 6.87 -1.73 2.22
CA TYR A 315 8.33 -1.81 2.05
C TYR A 315 8.78 -1.06 0.81
N SER A 316 10.02 -0.61 0.81
CA SER A 316 10.65 0.08 -0.30
C SER A 316 11.77 -0.77 -0.89
N VAL A 317 11.93 -0.67 -2.20
CA VAL A 317 13.00 -1.32 -2.95
C VAL A 317 13.72 -0.29 -3.81
N PHE A 318 14.93 -0.60 -4.22
CA PHE A 318 15.65 0.13 -5.24
C PHE A 318 15.16 -0.28 -6.61
N SER A 319 14.83 0.65 -7.48
CA SER A 319 14.32 0.39 -8.83
C SER A 319 15.16 1.07 -9.89
N GLY A 320 15.06 0.59 -11.13
CA GLY A 320 15.79 1.13 -12.26
C GLY A 320 17.21 0.57 -12.41
N ALA A 321 17.47 -0.61 -11.82
CA ALA A 321 18.76 -1.27 -12.02
C ALA A 321 18.89 -1.77 -13.47
N GLU A 322 20.07 -1.56 -14.04
CA GLU A 322 20.49 -2.02 -15.38
C GLU A 322 21.79 -2.79 -15.25
N GLU A 323 22.23 -3.43 -16.33
CA GLU A 323 23.47 -4.22 -16.32
C GLU A 323 24.70 -3.44 -15.88
N GLU A 324 24.76 -2.13 -16.16
CA GLU A 324 25.85 -1.27 -15.71
C GLU A 324 25.95 -1.12 -14.18
N HIS A 325 24.86 -1.42 -13.47
CA HIS A 325 24.84 -1.39 -12.01
C HIS A 325 25.46 -2.66 -11.40
N VAL A 326 25.60 -3.73 -12.17
CA VAL A 326 26.29 -4.94 -11.75
C VAL A 326 27.80 -4.79 -11.96
N VAL A 327 28.50 -4.28 -10.96
CA VAL A 327 29.94 -3.96 -11.07
C VAL A 327 30.80 -5.22 -11.05
N ALA A 328 30.40 -6.20 -10.24
CA ALA A 328 31.04 -7.50 -10.15
C ALA A 328 30.02 -8.56 -9.75
N SER A 329 30.20 -9.77 -10.28
CA SER A 329 29.46 -10.96 -9.87
C SER A 329 30.39 -12.16 -10.05
N GLU A 330 30.62 -12.90 -8.99
CA GLU A 330 31.48 -14.07 -8.97
C GLU A 330 30.86 -15.18 -8.11
N PRO A 331 31.06 -16.46 -8.44
CA PRO A 331 30.54 -17.53 -7.62
C PRO A 331 30.99 -17.41 -6.17
N GLY A 332 30.03 -17.43 -5.26
CA GLY A 332 30.21 -17.30 -3.82
C GLY A 332 29.70 -18.53 -3.08
N THR A 333 29.85 -18.53 -1.78
CA THR A 333 29.26 -19.53 -0.89
C THR A 333 28.41 -18.82 0.14
N PHE A 334 27.11 -18.87 -0.04
CA PHE A 334 26.14 -18.33 0.92
C PHE A 334 25.44 -19.48 1.65
N ALA A 335 25.34 -19.37 2.96
CA ALA A 335 24.63 -20.33 3.79
C ALA A 335 23.35 -19.67 4.35
N PRO A 336 22.17 -20.09 3.88
CA PRO A 336 20.91 -19.60 4.45
C PRO A 336 20.84 -19.83 5.96
N ARG A 337 20.25 -18.90 6.68
CA ARG A 337 20.00 -19.05 8.12
C ARG A 337 19.14 -20.27 8.38
N LYS A 338 19.61 -21.14 9.29
CA LYS A 338 18.87 -22.33 9.70
C LYS A 338 17.86 -21.98 10.78
N VAL A 339 16.66 -22.53 10.62
CA VAL A 339 15.51 -22.33 11.51
C VAL A 339 15.02 -23.71 11.94
N SER A 340 15.03 -23.96 13.23
CA SER A 340 14.62 -25.26 13.82
C SER A 340 13.19 -25.28 14.33
N SER A 341 12.57 -24.11 14.50
CA SER A 341 11.16 -24.01 14.83
C SER A 341 10.50 -22.91 13.99
N LEU A 342 9.32 -23.16 13.46
CA LEU A 342 8.61 -22.25 12.56
C LEU A 342 8.16 -20.95 13.25
N ASP A 343 8.05 -20.94 14.58
CA ASP A 343 7.73 -19.76 15.38
C ASP A 343 8.92 -18.80 15.59
N GLU A 344 10.13 -19.20 15.19
CA GLU A 344 11.28 -18.30 15.15
C GLU A 344 11.20 -17.26 14.02
N ILE A 345 10.35 -17.48 13.01
CA ILE A 345 10.20 -16.61 11.85
C ILE A 345 9.31 -15.41 12.20
N GLY A 346 9.84 -14.22 12.01
CA GLY A 346 9.13 -12.97 12.27
C GLY A 346 9.26 -11.94 11.14
N TYR A 347 8.71 -10.76 11.37
CA TYR A 347 8.73 -9.67 10.37
C TYR A 347 10.14 -9.23 9.96
N GLN A 348 11.11 -9.38 10.85
CA GLN A 348 12.51 -9.07 10.58
C GLN A 348 13.14 -9.98 9.53
N ASP A 349 12.54 -11.15 9.30
CA ASP A 349 13.07 -12.15 8.37
C ASP A 349 12.51 -11.99 6.95
N VAL A 350 11.61 -11.04 6.72
CA VAL A 350 11.06 -10.82 5.38
C VAL A 350 12.16 -10.47 4.40
N PHE A 351 12.17 -11.16 3.27
CA PHE A 351 13.19 -11.13 2.22
C PHE A 351 14.52 -11.83 2.56
N THR A 352 14.64 -12.51 3.70
CA THR A 352 15.79 -13.39 3.96
C THR A 352 15.57 -14.79 3.41
N LEU A 353 16.66 -15.42 2.97
CA LEU A 353 16.66 -16.81 2.56
C LEU A 353 16.96 -17.69 3.78
N VAL A 354 16.01 -18.54 4.15
CA VAL A 354 16.17 -19.42 5.31
C VAL A 354 16.06 -20.88 4.93
N THR A 355 16.64 -21.76 5.74
CA THR A 355 16.41 -23.21 5.67
C THR A 355 15.62 -23.63 6.90
N LEU A 356 14.35 -24.02 6.69
CA LEU A 356 13.53 -24.66 7.70
C LEU A 356 14.01 -26.09 7.87
N GLU A 357 14.49 -26.45 9.06
CA GLU A 357 15.01 -27.76 9.32
C GLU A 357 13.91 -28.70 9.87
N ASN A 358 13.92 -29.94 9.42
CA ASN A 358 13.09 -30.99 9.98
C ASN A 358 11.59 -30.68 9.97
N VAL A 359 11.08 -30.21 8.83
CA VAL A 359 9.66 -29.94 8.60
C VAL A 359 9.00 -31.02 7.76
N GLU A 360 7.69 -31.06 7.77
CA GLU A 360 6.84 -31.97 6.99
C GLU A 360 5.67 -31.17 6.38
N ILE A 361 5.22 -31.57 5.19
CA ILE A 361 3.97 -31.05 4.62
C ILE A 361 2.78 -31.63 5.42
N ALA A 362 1.96 -30.74 5.97
CA ALA A 362 0.86 -31.14 6.84
C ALA A 362 -0.22 -31.98 6.15
N PRO A 363 -0.70 -31.68 4.93
CA PRO A 363 -1.63 -32.52 4.19
C PRO A 363 -1.04 -33.88 3.83
N LEU A 364 -1.89 -34.89 3.85
CA LEU A 364 -1.48 -36.27 3.51
C LEU A 364 -1.26 -36.45 2.00
N TYR A 365 -2.01 -35.72 1.19
CA TYR A 365 -2.08 -35.89 -0.25
C TYR A 365 -2.23 -34.52 -0.93
N GLY A 366 -1.81 -34.47 -2.15
CA GLY A 366 -1.93 -33.30 -2.99
C GLY A 366 -0.72 -33.08 -3.88
N ALA A 367 -0.70 -31.95 -4.53
CA ALA A 367 0.41 -31.43 -5.30
C ALA A 367 0.79 -30.06 -4.75
N PHE A 368 1.99 -29.57 -5.08
CA PHE A 368 2.46 -28.25 -4.63
C PHE A 368 1.49 -27.13 -4.97
N THR A 369 0.78 -27.27 -6.08
CA THR A 369 -0.43 -26.51 -6.33
C THR A 369 -1.53 -27.45 -6.81
N ASN A 370 -2.69 -27.35 -6.24
CA ASN A 370 -3.84 -28.15 -6.64
C ASN A 370 -4.56 -27.61 -7.88
N PHE A 371 -4.01 -26.62 -8.52
CA PHE A 371 -4.56 -26.10 -9.77
C PHE A 371 -3.46 -25.70 -10.75
N LYS A 372 -3.79 -25.86 -11.99
CA LYS A 372 -2.95 -25.48 -13.11
C LYS A 372 -3.71 -24.58 -14.05
N GLU A 373 -3.04 -23.57 -14.42
CA GLU A 373 -3.40 -22.88 -15.61
C GLU A 373 -3.07 -23.73 -16.84
N SER A 374 -4.07 -24.03 -17.64
CA SER A 374 -3.79 -24.69 -18.90
C SER A 374 -4.63 -24.09 -19.99
N SER A 375 -4.08 -23.47 -20.86
CA SER A 375 -4.39 -23.29 -22.26
C SER A 375 -3.78 -22.01 -22.79
N PRO A 376 -2.65 -22.10 -23.43
CA PRO A 376 -2.06 -20.96 -24.14
C PRO A 376 -2.93 -20.47 -25.32
N SER A 377 -4.00 -21.19 -25.68
CA SER A 377 -4.91 -20.80 -26.75
C SER A 377 -6.17 -20.07 -26.28
N ALA A 378 -6.37 -19.92 -24.98
CA ALA A 378 -7.51 -19.17 -24.49
C ALA A 378 -7.27 -17.67 -24.65
N LYS A 379 -8.14 -17.02 -25.41
CA LYS A 379 -8.16 -15.56 -25.50
C LYS A 379 -8.33 -14.98 -24.09
N ALA A 380 -7.78 -13.81 -23.83
CA ALA A 380 -7.76 -13.14 -22.53
C ALA A 380 -9.11 -13.00 -21.82
N THR A 381 -10.22 -13.19 -22.50
CA THR A 381 -11.57 -13.22 -21.94
C THR A 381 -12.07 -14.60 -21.56
N SER A 382 -11.28 -15.64 -21.79
CA SER A 382 -11.73 -17.00 -21.60
C SER A 382 -10.58 -17.90 -21.17
N GLN A 383 -10.54 -18.26 -19.92
CA GLN A 383 -10.42 -19.66 -19.59
C GLN A 383 -9.02 -20.22 -19.46
N THR A 384 -8.39 -19.83 -18.42
CA THR A 384 -7.44 -20.73 -17.80
C THR A 384 -8.21 -21.85 -17.11
N HIS A 385 -7.76 -23.06 -17.31
CA HIS A 385 -8.31 -24.24 -16.66
C HIS A 385 -7.40 -24.59 -15.51
N THR A 386 -7.99 -24.76 -14.35
CA THR A 386 -7.27 -25.16 -13.17
C THR A 386 -7.53 -26.63 -12.92
N ILE A 387 -6.48 -27.38 -12.66
CA ILE A 387 -6.56 -28.81 -12.37
C ILE A 387 -6.45 -28.98 -10.88
N TYR A 388 -7.41 -29.67 -10.32
CA TYR A 388 -7.45 -30.02 -8.91
C TYR A 388 -7.04 -31.50 -8.75
N PHE A 389 -6.21 -31.79 -7.76
CA PHE A 389 -5.82 -33.16 -7.43
C PHE A 389 -6.58 -33.61 -6.17
N ASP A 390 -7.17 -34.78 -6.25
CA ASP A 390 -7.81 -35.41 -5.10
C ASP A 390 -6.77 -36.02 -4.15
N TYR A 391 -7.25 -36.52 -3.02
CA TYR A 391 -6.42 -37.15 -2.00
C TYR A 391 -5.68 -38.43 -2.50
N LYS A 392 -6.09 -38.99 -3.61
CA LYS A 392 -5.40 -40.14 -4.27
C LYS A 392 -4.34 -39.69 -5.27
N GLY A 393 -4.13 -38.39 -5.43
CA GLY A 393 -3.27 -37.84 -6.48
C GLY A 393 -3.87 -37.88 -7.87
N GLY A 394 -5.15 -38.28 -7.99
CA GLY A 394 -5.86 -38.31 -9.26
C GLY A 394 -6.34 -36.91 -9.68
N ARG A 395 -6.25 -36.62 -10.96
CA ARG A 395 -6.87 -35.44 -11.55
C ARG A 395 -8.37 -35.53 -11.41
N VAL A 396 -8.97 -34.69 -10.57
CA VAL A 396 -10.42 -34.75 -10.36
C VAL A 396 -11.12 -33.75 -11.24
N ASN A 397 -10.62 -32.56 -11.32
CA ASN A 397 -11.32 -31.51 -12.00
C ASN A 397 -10.46 -30.33 -12.34
N TRP A 398 -11.07 -29.54 -13.15
CA TRP A 398 -10.54 -28.28 -13.60
C TRP A 398 -11.60 -27.20 -13.42
N MET A 399 -11.15 -26.00 -13.27
CA MET A 399 -11.99 -24.83 -13.21
C MET A 399 -11.38 -23.72 -14.02
N LYS A 400 -12.25 -22.82 -14.41
CA LYS A 400 -11.82 -21.57 -15.00
C LYS A 400 -11.18 -20.71 -13.91
N SER A 401 -9.97 -20.27 -14.15
CA SER A 401 -9.30 -19.31 -13.30
C SER A 401 -8.89 -18.07 -14.10
N PHE A 402 -8.59 -17.02 -13.38
CA PHE A 402 -8.02 -15.81 -13.95
C PHE A 402 -6.60 -15.72 -13.40
N PRO A 403 -5.56 -15.91 -14.23
CA PRO A 403 -4.18 -16.00 -13.75
C PRO A 403 -3.73 -14.80 -12.93
N GLU A 404 -4.20 -13.63 -13.32
CA GLU A 404 -3.88 -12.38 -12.64
C GLU A 404 -4.35 -12.30 -11.19
N TYR A 405 -5.16 -13.26 -10.77
CA TYR A 405 -5.70 -13.29 -9.42
C TYR A 405 -5.08 -14.35 -8.54
N TYR A 406 -4.30 -15.27 -9.10
CA TYR A 406 -3.67 -16.35 -8.36
C TYR A 406 -2.20 -16.09 -8.23
N ARG A 407 -1.80 -15.76 -7.01
CA ARG A 407 -0.40 -15.59 -6.72
C ARG A 407 0.25 -16.93 -6.37
N PHE A 408 -0.34 -17.62 -5.40
CA PHE A 408 0.24 -18.86 -4.87
C PHE A 408 -0.82 -19.82 -4.38
N TYR A 409 -0.43 -21.08 -4.24
CA TYR A 409 -1.17 -22.05 -3.49
C TYR A 409 -0.51 -22.24 -2.11
N PRO A 410 -1.22 -21.96 -1.01
CA PRO A 410 -0.67 -22.08 0.32
C PRO A 410 -0.71 -23.54 0.78
N THR A 411 0.44 -24.13 0.99
CA THR A 411 0.57 -25.47 1.55
C THR A 411 1.15 -25.37 2.95
N PRO A 412 0.47 -25.82 4.01
CA PRO A 412 0.99 -25.75 5.35
C PRO A 412 2.12 -26.76 5.55
N LEU A 413 3.24 -26.25 6.08
CA LEU A 413 4.30 -27.03 6.69
C LEU A 413 4.07 -27.11 8.18
N ILE A 414 4.54 -28.18 8.82
CA ILE A 414 4.55 -28.32 10.27
C ILE A 414 5.95 -28.73 10.74
N ASP A 415 6.31 -28.32 11.95
CA ASP A 415 7.53 -28.69 12.65
C ASP A 415 7.28 -29.72 13.76
N ALA A 416 8.34 -30.11 14.45
CA ALA A 416 8.27 -31.06 15.55
C ALA A 416 7.52 -30.51 16.79
N GLN A 417 7.39 -29.20 16.90
CA GLN A 417 6.67 -28.51 17.97
C GLN A 417 5.18 -28.33 17.65
N GLY A 418 4.76 -28.71 16.43
CA GLY A 418 3.38 -28.56 15.95
C GLY A 418 3.06 -27.16 15.46
N ASN A 419 4.05 -26.29 15.34
CA ASN A 419 3.87 -24.97 14.72
C ASN A 419 3.68 -25.16 13.22
N SER A 420 3.00 -24.21 12.59
CA SER A 420 2.75 -24.27 11.14
C SER A 420 3.05 -22.96 10.45
N MET A 421 3.51 -23.07 9.20
CA MET A 421 3.76 -21.95 8.28
C MET A 421 3.33 -22.36 6.88
N TYR A 422 2.87 -21.42 6.08
CA TYR A 422 2.58 -21.71 4.68
C TYR A 422 3.83 -21.73 3.82
N MET A 423 3.88 -22.72 2.95
CA MET A 423 4.76 -22.73 1.80
C MET A 423 3.95 -22.24 0.59
N HIS A 424 4.43 -21.19 -0.07
CA HIS A 424 3.78 -20.61 -1.22
C HIS A 424 4.44 -21.09 -2.52
N VAL A 425 3.67 -21.74 -3.34
CA VAL A 425 4.12 -22.20 -4.66
C VAL A 425 3.23 -21.59 -5.74
N SER A 426 3.86 -20.95 -6.71
CA SER A 426 3.16 -20.42 -7.87
C SER A 426 2.63 -21.53 -8.77
N PRO A 427 1.41 -21.39 -9.30
CA PRO A 427 0.92 -22.32 -10.32
C PRO A 427 1.69 -22.25 -11.64
N ALA A 428 2.53 -21.24 -11.83
CA ALA A 428 3.30 -21.04 -13.06
C ALA A 428 4.61 -21.83 -13.09
N VAL A 429 5.11 -22.31 -11.93
CA VAL A 429 6.36 -23.06 -11.90
C VAL A 429 6.23 -24.41 -12.58
N SER A 430 7.32 -24.90 -13.18
CA SER A 430 7.32 -26.13 -13.96
C SER A 430 6.96 -27.39 -13.14
N TRP A 431 7.27 -27.38 -11.87
CA TRP A 431 7.03 -28.46 -10.90
C TRP A 431 5.75 -28.32 -10.07
N ALA A 432 4.90 -27.35 -10.36
CA ALA A 432 3.68 -27.04 -9.59
C ALA A 432 2.74 -28.24 -9.39
N HIS A 433 2.77 -29.22 -10.30
CA HIS A 433 1.87 -30.35 -10.30
C HIS A 433 2.49 -31.64 -9.81
N GLU A 434 3.71 -31.56 -9.30
CA GLU A 434 4.31 -32.71 -8.63
C GLU A 434 3.57 -33.00 -7.33
N SER A 435 3.39 -34.29 -7.03
CA SER A 435 2.83 -34.71 -5.76
C SER A 435 3.77 -34.37 -4.61
N TYR A 436 3.19 -34.05 -3.45
CA TYR A 436 3.96 -33.78 -2.24
C TYR A 436 4.90 -34.93 -1.90
N PRO A 437 6.17 -34.69 -1.57
CA PRO A 437 6.98 -35.60 -0.78
C PRO A 437 6.31 -35.76 0.60
N LYS A 438 6.30 -36.98 1.13
CA LYS A 438 5.47 -37.35 2.27
C LYS A 438 6.24 -37.50 3.58
N GLY A 439 7.55 -37.48 3.52
CA GLY A 439 8.45 -37.57 4.66
C GLY A 439 8.91 -36.18 5.14
N LYS A 440 9.72 -36.16 6.19
CA LYS A 440 10.31 -34.96 6.73
C LYS A 440 11.61 -34.60 6.02
N GLY A 441 12.06 -33.40 6.18
CA GLY A 441 13.33 -32.89 5.67
C GLY A 441 13.46 -31.41 5.83
N ASN A 442 14.20 -30.79 4.94
CA ASN A 442 14.46 -29.37 4.97
C ASN A 442 13.76 -28.66 3.80
N VAL A 443 13.32 -27.44 4.03
CA VAL A 443 12.81 -26.55 3.00
C VAL A 443 13.59 -25.26 3.07
N THR A 444 14.30 -24.93 1.99
CA THR A 444 14.95 -23.64 1.83
C THR A 444 14.05 -22.72 1.03
N GLY A 445 13.96 -21.46 1.43
CA GLY A 445 13.14 -20.52 0.68
C GLY A 445 13.24 -19.11 1.21
N LEU A 446 12.67 -18.21 0.44
CA LEU A 446 12.55 -16.80 0.81
C LEU A 446 11.40 -16.63 1.79
N VAL A 447 11.66 -15.96 2.90
CA VAL A 447 10.59 -15.55 3.82
C VAL A 447 9.84 -14.38 3.22
N VAL A 448 8.53 -14.51 3.13
CA VAL A 448 7.64 -13.48 2.61
C VAL A 448 6.46 -13.24 3.54
N ARG A 449 5.91 -12.07 3.49
CA ARG A 449 4.62 -11.75 4.08
C ARG A 449 3.67 -11.34 2.97
N GLU A 450 2.72 -12.19 2.68
CA GLU A 450 1.85 -12.03 1.53
C GLU A 450 0.39 -12.27 1.87
N SER A 451 -0.46 -11.43 1.33
CA SER A 451 -1.87 -11.72 1.30
C SER A 451 -2.17 -12.65 0.15
N LEU A 452 -2.92 -13.71 0.44
CA LEU A 452 -3.42 -14.64 -0.58
C LEU A 452 -4.63 -14.08 -1.32
N SER A 453 -5.16 -12.97 -0.87
CA SER A 453 -6.38 -12.37 -1.37
C SER A 453 -6.30 -10.86 -1.26
N ASN A 454 -6.68 -10.16 -2.33
CA ASN A 454 -6.83 -8.72 -2.30
C ASN A 454 -7.99 -8.23 -1.42
N PHE A 455 -8.80 -9.15 -0.89
CA PHE A 455 -9.94 -8.84 -0.03
C PHE A 455 -9.60 -8.81 1.44
N ASP A 456 -8.59 -9.53 1.85
CA ASP A 456 -8.13 -9.52 3.24
C ASP A 456 -6.65 -9.17 3.27
N ILE A 457 -6.35 -7.96 2.89
CA ILE A 457 -4.99 -7.42 2.95
C ILE A 457 -4.46 -7.32 4.38
N THR A 458 -5.34 -7.40 5.38
CA THR A 458 -4.94 -7.41 6.79
C THR A 458 -4.55 -8.80 7.27
N ALA A 459 -4.87 -9.84 6.51
CA ALA A 459 -4.58 -11.24 6.81
C ALA A 459 -3.37 -11.77 6.02
N ALA A 460 -2.40 -10.92 5.72
CA ALA A 460 -1.15 -11.38 5.14
C ALA A 460 -0.41 -12.25 6.16
N ASP A 461 -0.21 -13.50 5.82
CA ASP A 461 0.49 -14.47 6.64
C ASP A 461 1.99 -14.50 6.29
N MET A 462 2.81 -14.84 7.27
CA MET A 462 4.21 -15.21 7.02
C MET A 462 4.24 -16.52 6.28
N ALA A 463 5.04 -16.59 5.23
CA ALA A 463 5.19 -17.77 4.41
C ALA A 463 6.62 -17.95 3.91
N ILE A 464 6.92 -19.14 3.48
CA ILE A 464 8.19 -19.43 2.78
C ILE A 464 7.92 -19.71 1.31
N ARG A 465 8.75 -19.16 0.44
CA ARG A 465 8.79 -19.47 -0.99
C ARG A 465 10.04 -20.26 -1.33
N PRO A 466 9.99 -21.55 -1.53
CA PRO A 466 11.07 -22.27 -2.22
C PRO A 466 11.23 -21.68 -3.62
N LEU A 467 12.45 -21.32 -3.99
CA LEU A 467 12.71 -20.62 -5.25
C LEU A 467 12.77 -21.59 -6.44
N THR A 468 13.22 -22.80 -6.18
CA THR A 468 13.32 -23.90 -7.14
C THR A 468 12.79 -25.20 -6.52
N ARG A 469 12.60 -26.22 -7.34
CA ARG A 469 12.17 -27.54 -6.84
C ARG A 469 13.18 -28.17 -5.87
N ASP A 470 14.47 -27.96 -6.11
CA ASP A 470 15.56 -28.52 -5.29
C ASP A 470 15.62 -27.91 -3.88
N ASP A 471 15.02 -26.75 -3.67
CA ASP A 471 14.89 -26.13 -2.35
C ASP A 471 13.97 -26.93 -1.40
N ILE A 472 13.22 -27.89 -1.93
CA ILE A 472 12.30 -28.76 -1.15
C ILE A 472 12.94 -30.13 -1.01
N ALA A 473 13.82 -30.28 -0.01
CA ALA A 473 14.56 -31.47 0.30
C ALA A 473 13.82 -32.34 1.37
N LEU A 474 12.59 -32.70 1.06
CA LEU A 474 11.77 -33.60 1.89
C LEU A 474 11.88 -35.04 1.37
N ASP A 475 11.85 -36.01 2.30
CA ASP A 475 11.85 -37.42 1.95
C ASP A 475 10.56 -37.81 1.21
N ALA A 476 10.70 -38.65 0.19
CA ALA A 476 9.53 -39.14 -0.55
C ALA A 476 8.71 -40.17 0.24
N ASP A 477 9.35 -40.88 1.17
CA ASP A 477 8.73 -41.95 1.95
C ASP A 477 8.08 -41.40 3.23
N ARG A 478 6.79 -41.66 3.37
CA ARG A 478 6.04 -41.32 4.56
C ARG A 478 6.52 -42.04 5.82
N GLY A 479 7.09 -43.22 5.70
CA GLY A 479 7.71 -43.92 6.81
C GLY A 479 8.77 -43.08 7.53
N ASN A 480 9.43 -42.18 6.78
CA ASN A 480 10.42 -41.23 7.26
C ASN A 480 9.77 -39.85 7.65
N GLY A 481 8.45 -39.80 7.82
CA GLY A 481 7.75 -38.60 8.25
C GLY A 481 8.04 -38.22 9.69
N LEU A 482 7.85 -36.95 10.01
CA LEU A 482 7.91 -36.40 11.35
C LEU A 482 6.74 -36.92 12.20
N THR A 483 5.60 -37.07 11.56
CA THR A 483 4.34 -37.39 12.22
C THR A 483 3.78 -38.75 11.77
N ALA A 484 2.93 -39.31 12.62
CA ALA A 484 2.03 -40.40 12.29
C ALA A 484 0.60 -39.91 12.25
N THR A 485 -0.23 -40.51 11.41
CA THR A 485 -1.64 -40.15 11.29
C THR A 485 -2.47 -40.91 12.33
N LEU A 486 -3.18 -40.18 13.19
CA LEU A 486 -4.12 -40.77 14.13
C LEU A 486 -5.46 -41.03 13.43
N VAL A 487 -6.02 -40.03 12.79
CA VAL A 487 -7.26 -40.16 12.00
C VAL A 487 -7.20 -39.26 10.76
N ASN A 488 -7.85 -39.70 9.71
CA ASN A 488 -8.06 -38.94 8.51
C ASN A 488 -9.49 -39.09 7.99
N PHE A 489 -10.22 -38.01 7.97
CA PHE A 489 -11.57 -37.95 7.45
C PHE A 489 -11.55 -37.25 6.09
N GLU A 490 -11.77 -38.03 5.03
CA GLU A 490 -11.95 -37.52 3.67
C GLU A 490 -13.43 -37.34 3.39
N PHE A 491 -13.86 -36.10 3.17
CA PHE A 491 -15.25 -35.80 2.86
C PHE A 491 -15.49 -35.93 1.35
N GLU A 492 -15.48 -37.14 0.86
CA GLU A 492 -15.74 -37.40 -0.56
C GLU A 492 -17.20 -37.07 -0.90
N ALA A 493 -17.40 -36.42 -2.04
CA ALA A 493 -18.69 -36.37 -2.67
C ALA A 493 -19.01 -37.74 -3.23
N ASN A 494 -19.89 -38.44 -2.60
CA ASN A 494 -20.61 -39.54 -3.24
C ASN A 494 -21.93 -39.01 -3.83
N ASP A 495 -22.74 -39.84 -4.44
CA ASP A 495 -24.01 -39.44 -5.09
C ASP A 495 -25.07 -38.86 -4.12
N ALA A 496 -24.68 -38.58 -2.92
CA ALA A 496 -25.56 -38.05 -1.90
C ALA A 496 -25.94 -36.60 -2.21
N LYS A 497 -27.21 -36.38 -2.32
CA LYS A 497 -27.82 -35.07 -2.41
C LYS A 497 -27.86 -34.42 -1.02
N ASN A 498 -28.22 -33.18 -0.96
CA ASN A 498 -28.36 -32.41 0.26
C ASN A 498 -29.03 -33.24 1.38
N VAL A 499 -28.41 -33.20 2.54
CA VAL A 499 -28.92 -33.87 3.74
C VAL A 499 -29.50 -32.80 4.65
N ALA A 500 -30.77 -32.90 4.95
CA ALA A 500 -31.50 -31.85 5.66
C ALA A 500 -31.32 -31.89 7.19
N THR A 501 -30.70 -32.92 7.72
CA THR A 501 -30.57 -33.11 9.18
C THR A 501 -29.26 -33.78 9.54
N PHE A 502 -28.79 -33.58 10.77
CA PHE A 502 -27.63 -34.26 11.35
C PHE A 502 -27.76 -35.80 11.30
N ALA A 503 -28.94 -36.35 11.58
CA ALA A 503 -29.21 -37.77 11.48
C ALA A 503 -29.03 -38.30 10.04
N GLY A 504 -29.33 -37.48 9.04
CA GLY A 504 -29.05 -37.79 7.66
C GLY A 504 -27.54 -37.78 7.36
N MET A 505 -26.80 -36.86 7.96
CA MET A 505 -25.32 -36.77 7.83
C MET A 505 -24.61 -38.01 8.34
N GLN A 506 -25.09 -38.64 9.39
CA GLN A 506 -24.49 -39.87 9.92
C GLN A 506 -24.46 -41.02 8.90
N LYS A 507 -25.33 -41.00 7.89
CA LYS A 507 -25.30 -41.95 6.77
C LYS A 507 -24.18 -41.69 5.77
N PHE A 508 -23.60 -40.50 5.81
CA PHE A 508 -22.56 -40.03 4.91
C PHE A 508 -21.26 -39.72 5.65
N ILE A 509 -21.07 -40.32 6.84
CA ILE A 509 -19.82 -40.23 7.55
C ILE A 509 -18.69 -40.64 6.59
N PRO A 510 -17.68 -39.80 6.43
CA PRO A 510 -16.59 -40.09 5.54
C PRO A 510 -15.94 -41.40 5.88
N LYS A 511 -15.45 -42.04 4.85
CA LYS A 511 -14.64 -43.23 4.98
C LYS A 511 -13.47 -42.91 5.91
N GLU A 512 -13.39 -43.58 7.04
CA GLU A 512 -12.21 -43.54 7.88
C GLU A 512 -11.03 -44.08 7.11
N TYR A 513 -10.01 -43.30 6.91
CA TYR A 513 -8.77 -43.77 6.29
C TYR A 513 -7.83 -44.24 7.37
N ASN A 514 -7.91 -45.50 7.69
CA ASN A 514 -6.93 -46.16 8.57
C ASN A 514 -5.67 -46.62 7.83
N ALA A 515 -5.67 -46.58 6.50
CA ALA A 515 -4.59 -47.14 5.69
C ALA A 515 -3.20 -46.45 5.86
N ASP A 516 -3.20 -45.25 6.43
CA ASP A 516 -1.99 -44.47 6.62
C ASP A 516 -1.66 -44.20 8.08
N THR A 517 -2.36 -44.81 9.01
CA THR A 517 -2.07 -44.61 10.42
C THR A 517 -0.99 -45.59 10.88
N ASP A 518 0.06 -45.06 11.47
CA ASP A 518 1.08 -45.86 12.18
C ASP A 518 0.57 -46.32 13.57
N VAL A 519 -0.64 -45.90 13.94
CA VAL A 519 -1.27 -46.25 15.21
C VAL A 519 -1.88 -47.61 15.08
N PRO A 520 -1.54 -48.57 15.94
CA PRO A 520 -2.24 -49.83 15.99
C PRO A 520 -3.75 -49.62 16.14
N CYS A 521 -4.56 -50.38 15.40
CA CYS A 521 -6.04 -50.29 15.40
C CYS A 521 -6.69 -50.37 16.79
N THR A 522 -5.93 -50.66 17.83
CA THR A 522 -6.37 -50.64 19.23
C THR A 522 -6.65 -49.23 19.75
N PHE A 523 -6.05 -48.19 19.17
CA PHE A 523 -6.29 -46.81 19.58
C PHE A 523 -7.54 -46.20 18.89
N ILE A 524 -7.81 -46.65 17.68
CA ILE A 524 -9.00 -46.24 16.94
C ILE A 524 -9.96 -47.42 16.94
N LYS A 525 -10.90 -47.42 17.86
CA LYS A 525 -11.97 -48.44 17.83
C LYS A 525 -12.88 -48.07 16.64
N ALA A 526 -12.97 -48.99 15.68
CA ALA A 526 -13.87 -48.81 14.54
C ALA A 526 -15.28 -48.40 15.02
N GLY A 527 -15.77 -47.29 14.57
CA GLY A 527 -17.05 -46.73 14.97
C GLY A 527 -17.08 -45.97 16.30
N ALA A 528 -15.93 -45.82 17.01
CA ALA A 528 -15.89 -45.04 18.25
C ALA A 528 -15.69 -43.54 17.96
N THR A 529 -14.73 -43.20 17.07
CA THR A 529 -14.55 -41.83 16.62
C THR A 529 -15.62 -41.45 15.61
N LYS A 530 -16.33 -40.41 15.87
CA LYS A 530 -17.39 -39.89 15.00
C LYS A 530 -17.13 -38.46 14.64
N ILE A 531 -17.56 -38.10 13.47
CA ILE A 531 -17.59 -36.73 13.04
C ILE A 531 -19.02 -36.28 12.82
N GLY A 532 -19.32 -35.09 13.25
CA GLY A 532 -20.67 -34.56 13.17
C GLY A 532 -20.71 -33.05 13.07
N ALA A 533 -21.90 -32.53 13.01
CA ALA A 533 -22.12 -31.09 13.02
C ALA A 533 -23.34 -30.78 13.89
N ALA A 534 -23.19 -29.76 14.72
CA ALA A 534 -24.26 -29.18 15.48
C ALA A 534 -24.40 -27.71 15.12
N TYR A 535 -25.64 -27.25 15.07
CA TYR A 535 -25.94 -25.86 14.71
C TYR A 535 -27.11 -25.39 15.57
N ASP A 536 -27.04 -24.10 15.88
CA ASP A 536 -28.15 -23.40 16.47
C ASP A 536 -29.13 -23.00 15.35
N GLY A 537 -30.11 -23.85 15.07
CA GLY A 537 -31.13 -23.64 14.04
C GLY A 537 -31.26 -24.72 12.98
N THR A 538 -32.10 -24.49 11.99
CA THR A 538 -32.31 -25.42 10.85
C THR A 538 -31.16 -25.27 9.85
N VAL A 539 -30.33 -26.30 9.75
CA VAL A 539 -29.20 -26.33 8.84
C VAL A 539 -29.40 -27.40 7.78
N GLN A 540 -29.17 -27.04 6.56
CA GLN A 540 -29.03 -27.99 5.47
C GLN A 540 -27.57 -28.43 5.37
N LEU A 541 -27.33 -29.68 5.67
CA LEU A 541 -26.04 -30.33 5.49
C LEU A 541 -26.10 -31.21 4.25
N GLY A 542 -25.02 -31.22 3.51
CA GLY A 542 -24.96 -32.06 2.31
C GLY A 542 -23.55 -32.11 1.73
N PHE A 543 -23.38 -33.01 0.76
CA PHE A 543 -22.17 -33.04 -0.04
C PHE A 543 -22.38 -32.28 -1.33
N GLN A 544 -21.42 -31.45 -1.70
CA GLN A 544 -21.38 -30.84 -3.00
C GLN A 544 -20.09 -31.22 -3.71
N ASP A 545 -20.26 -31.80 -4.87
CA ASP A 545 -19.16 -32.08 -5.78
C ASP A 545 -18.87 -30.90 -6.73
N LYS A 546 -19.70 -29.85 -6.67
CA LYS A 546 -19.61 -28.68 -7.54
C LYS A 546 -19.59 -27.41 -6.72
N PHE A 547 -18.73 -26.53 -7.12
CA PHE A 547 -18.74 -25.16 -6.63
C PHE A 547 -19.95 -24.43 -7.21
N ARG A 548 -20.77 -23.84 -6.37
CA ARG A 548 -21.72 -22.85 -6.82
C ARG A 548 -21.00 -21.50 -6.93
N GLY A 549 -20.33 -21.28 -8.03
CA GLY A 549 -19.98 -19.97 -8.49
C GLY A 549 -20.52 -19.82 -9.90
N ASN A 550 -20.91 -18.64 -10.30
CA ASN A 550 -21.42 -18.38 -11.63
C ASN A 550 -20.32 -18.35 -12.71
N VAL A 551 -19.19 -18.92 -12.45
CA VAL A 551 -18.16 -19.08 -13.45
C VAL A 551 -18.57 -20.24 -14.35
N LYS A 552 -19.23 -19.93 -15.42
CA LYS A 552 -19.42 -20.86 -16.52
C LYS A 552 -18.07 -21.11 -17.15
N VAL A 553 -17.53 -22.25 -16.91
CA VAL A 553 -16.44 -22.77 -17.73
C VAL A 553 -17.04 -23.22 -19.02
N GLY A 554 -16.54 -22.64 -20.11
CA GLY A 554 -17.09 -22.78 -21.43
C GLY A 554 -17.57 -24.17 -21.74
N ASN A 555 -18.69 -24.20 -22.30
CA ASN A 555 -19.48 -25.29 -22.77
C ASN A 555 -20.31 -26.07 -21.75
N THR A 556 -21.56 -25.80 -21.86
CA THR A 556 -22.75 -26.63 -21.63
C THR A 556 -22.99 -27.18 -20.22
N ASP A 557 -22.00 -27.48 -19.42
CA ASP A 557 -22.29 -28.20 -18.20
C ASP A 557 -22.20 -27.38 -16.91
N GLY A 558 -21.92 -26.06 -17.02
CA GLY A 558 -21.77 -25.20 -15.85
C GLY A 558 -20.76 -25.78 -14.85
N ASN A 559 -19.75 -26.45 -15.36
CA ASN A 559 -18.77 -27.13 -14.55
C ASN A 559 -17.84 -26.12 -13.93
N ASN A 560 -18.19 -25.80 -12.75
CA ASN A 560 -17.44 -25.05 -11.80
C ASN A 560 -16.45 -25.99 -11.14
N CYS A 561 -15.40 -25.47 -10.61
CA CYS A 561 -14.48 -26.18 -9.77
C CYS A 561 -15.23 -27.18 -8.87
N ARG A 562 -14.79 -28.39 -8.86
CA ARG A 562 -15.24 -29.35 -7.87
C ARG A 562 -14.35 -29.23 -6.66
N ALA A 563 -14.83 -28.55 -5.65
CA ALA A 563 -14.36 -28.87 -4.33
C ALA A 563 -15.27 -29.98 -3.83
N LYS A 564 -14.74 -31.15 -3.75
CA LYS A 564 -15.36 -32.22 -3.00
C LYS A 564 -15.36 -31.80 -1.55
N GLY A 565 -16.46 -31.94 -0.88
CA GLY A 565 -16.50 -31.63 0.54
C GLY A 565 -17.90 -31.66 1.14
N MET A 566 -17.91 -31.79 2.42
CA MET A 566 -19.11 -31.64 3.23
C MET A 566 -19.51 -30.15 3.25
N VAL A 567 -20.77 -29.89 3.02
CA VAL A 567 -21.31 -28.54 2.97
C VAL A 567 -22.28 -28.31 4.11
N GLY A 568 -22.05 -27.27 4.86
CA GLY A 568 -22.96 -26.74 5.85
C GLY A 568 -23.49 -25.37 5.47
N GLN A 569 -24.77 -25.17 5.61
CA GLN A 569 -25.39 -23.85 5.53
C GLN A 569 -25.66 -23.35 6.94
N VAL A 570 -25.02 -22.25 7.30
CA VAL A 570 -25.20 -21.61 8.60
C VAL A 570 -26.10 -20.40 8.41
N PRO A 571 -27.31 -20.41 8.99
CA PRO A 571 -28.22 -19.26 8.95
C PRO A 571 -27.59 -18.01 9.56
N ALA A 572 -28.09 -16.84 9.18
CA ALA A 572 -27.65 -15.58 9.77
C ALA A 572 -27.91 -15.59 11.30
N ASN A 573 -26.98 -15.02 12.05
CA ASN A 573 -27.01 -14.94 13.52
C ASN A 573 -26.97 -16.30 14.25
N THR A 574 -26.56 -17.36 13.60
CA THR A 574 -26.38 -18.67 14.21
C THR A 574 -24.90 -19.05 14.24
N ILE A 575 -24.54 -19.93 15.15
CA ILE A 575 -23.20 -20.49 15.28
C ILE A 575 -23.21 -21.88 14.69
N GLY A 576 -22.38 -22.12 13.69
CA GLY A 576 -22.14 -23.44 13.13
C GLY A 576 -21.03 -24.12 13.89
N THR A 577 -21.26 -25.39 14.22
CA THR A 577 -20.31 -26.22 14.95
C THR A 577 -20.07 -27.52 14.23
N PHE A 578 -18.79 -27.88 14.08
CA PHE A 578 -18.35 -29.14 13.53
C PHE A 578 -17.57 -29.89 14.61
N ILE A 579 -17.95 -31.10 14.92
CA ILE A 579 -17.45 -31.84 16.10
C ILE A 579 -16.84 -33.16 15.66
N VAL A 580 -15.67 -33.49 16.21
CA VAL A 580 -15.08 -34.83 16.25
C VAL A 580 -15.32 -35.35 17.67
N GLU A 581 -16.06 -36.44 17.79
CA GLU A 581 -16.45 -37.05 19.05
C GLU A 581 -15.67 -38.31 19.31
N ASN A 582 -15.37 -38.58 20.59
CA ASN A 582 -14.75 -39.81 21.06
C ASN A 582 -13.42 -40.17 20.37
N LEU A 583 -12.58 -39.15 20.13
CA LEU A 583 -11.22 -39.37 19.63
C LEU A 583 -10.39 -40.00 20.75
N CYS A 584 -9.92 -41.25 20.58
CA CYS A 584 -9.03 -41.89 21.53
C CYS A 584 -7.58 -41.49 21.22
N THR A 585 -6.93 -40.91 22.22
CA THR A 585 -5.50 -40.52 22.13
C THR A 585 -4.64 -41.29 23.12
N LYS A 586 -5.18 -42.37 23.67
CA LYS A 586 -4.51 -43.22 24.67
C LYS A 586 -3.16 -43.71 24.17
N GLY A 587 -2.12 -43.52 24.97
CA GLY A 587 -0.74 -43.90 24.62
C GLY A 587 -0.01 -42.87 23.77
N ILE A 588 -0.67 -41.80 23.32
CA ILE A 588 -0.03 -40.72 22.58
C ILE A 588 0.33 -39.61 23.58
N THR A 589 1.62 -39.37 23.76
CA THR A 589 2.12 -38.36 24.70
C THR A 589 2.86 -37.20 23.96
N SER A 590 3.01 -37.34 22.65
CA SER A 590 3.70 -36.36 21.82
C SER A 590 2.77 -35.31 21.28
N GLN A 591 3.32 -34.24 20.73
CA GLN A 591 2.58 -33.14 20.10
C GLN A 591 1.63 -33.66 19.03
N MET A 592 0.40 -33.19 19.07
CA MET A 592 -0.60 -33.44 18.04
C MET A 592 -0.92 -32.17 17.24
N THR A 593 -1.24 -32.36 15.97
CA THR A 593 -1.70 -31.31 15.06
C THR A 593 -2.96 -31.76 14.34
N MET A 594 -3.87 -30.82 14.08
CA MET A 594 -5.05 -31.01 13.24
C MET A 594 -4.88 -30.20 11.97
N THR A 595 -4.99 -30.85 10.84
CA THR A 595 -5.07 -30.17 9.54
C THR A 595 -6.48 -30.29 9.00
N VAL A 596 -7.08 -29.17 8.66
CA VAL A 596 -8.43 -29.11 8.11
C VAL A 596 -8.44 -28.38 6.79
N GLU A 597 -9.14 -28.93 5.83
CA GLU A 597 -9.33 -28.36 4.50
C GLU A 597 -10.71 -27.73 4.42
N VAL A 598 -10.77 -26.41 4.22
CA VAL A 598 -12.02 -25.66 4.31
C VAL A 598 -12.18 -24.65 3.17
N ASN A 599 -13.43 -24.31 2.95
CA ASN A 599 -13.83 -23.34 1.96
C ASN A 599 -15.19 -22.73 2.29
N SER A 600 -15.47 -21.56 1.74
CA SER A 600 -16.78 -20.94 1.86
C SER A 600 -17.19 -20.24 0.57
N ASN A 601 -18.48 -19.93 0.46
CA ASN A 601 -18.97 -19.00 -0.56
C ASN A 601 -19.35 -17.66 0.08
N LYS A 602 -19.32 -16.59 -0.72
CA LYS A 602 -19.80 -15.26 -0.32
C LYS A 602 -19.11 -14.67 0.92
N VAL A 603 -17.82 -14.80 1.00
CA VAL A 603 -17.01 -14.12 2.02
C VAL A 603 -16.48 -12.83 1.42
N THR A 604 -16.54 -11.75 2.17
CA THR A 604 -15.92 -10.47 1.82
C THR A 604 -14.88 -10.13 2.87
N ALA A 605 -13.91 -9.30 2.54
CA ALA A 605 -12.90 -8.82 3.49
C ALA A 605 -13.52 -8.17 4.74
N SER A 606 -14.62 -7.46 4.54
CA SER A 606 -15.36 -6.82 5.64
C SER A 606 -16.19 -7.80 6.47
N ASN A 607 -16.35 -9.03 6.03
CA ASN A 607 -17.19 -10.02 6.71
C ASN A 607 -16.69 -11.46 6.48
N PRO A 608 -15.48 -11.79 6.93
CA PRO A 608 -14.93 -13.13 6.81
C PRO A 608 -15.72 -14.12 7.67
N ILE A 609 -15.81 -15.36 7.22
CA ILE A 609 -16.22 -16.45 8.09
C ILE A 609 -14.99 -16.92 8.84
N ARG A 610 -15.08 -16.92 10.17
CA ARG A 610 -14.02 -17.37 11.07
C ARG A 610 -14.55 -18.46 11.96
N ALA A 611 -13.70 -19.40 12.30
CA ALA A 611 -13.99 -20.42 13.29
C ALA A 611 -12.79 -20.60 14.22
N MET A 612 -13.07 -21.03 15.43
CA MET A 612 -12.08 -21.37 16.44
C MET A 612 -12.17 -22.85 16.74
N VAL A 613 -11.05 -23.45 17.08
CA VAL A 613 -11.02 -24.84 17.56
C VAL A 613 -11.16 -24.86 19.07
N HIS A 614 -11.96 -25.78 19.57
CA HIS A 614 -12.12 -26.03 20.98
C HIS A 614 -11.92 -27.52 21.25
N TYR A 615 -11.52 -27.86 22.44
CA TYR A 615 -11.48 -29.25 22.90
C TYR A 615 -12.28 -29.45 24.19
N SER A 616 -12.65 -30.66 24.42
CA SER A 616 -13.29 -31.10 25.66
C SER A 616 -12.88 -32.53 25.98
N LEU A 617 -12.76 -32.87 27.27
CA LEU A 617 -12.48 -34.22 27.74
C LEU A 617 -13.75 -34.97 28.19
N ASP A 618 -14.85 -34.26 28.38
CA ASP A 618 -16.14 -34.79 28.82
C ASP A 618 -17.28 -34.58 27.82
N GLY A 619 -17.05 -33.78 26.77
CA GLY A 619 -18.05 -33.40 25.79
C GLY A 619 -19.00 -32.28 26.23
N GLU A 620 -18.85 -31.78 27.47
CA GLU A 620 -19.70 -30.74 28.06
C GLU A 620 -18.93 -29.41 28.25
N ALA A 621 -17.77 -29.46 28.90
CA ALA A 621 -16.92 -28.32 29.16
C ALA A 621 -15.91 -28.09 28.00
N TRP A 622 -16.00 -26.95 27.34
CA TRP A 622 -15.19 -26.64 26.17
C TRP A 622 -14.12 -25.58 26.44
N THR A 623 -12.90 -25.89 26.08
CA THR A 623 -11.75 -24.96 26.13
C THR A 623 -11.32 -24.61 24.73
N MET A 624 -11.15 -23.31 24.47
CA MET A 624 -10.64 -22.83 23.18
C MET A 624 -9.14 -23.16 23.05
N VAL A 625 -8.78 -23.68 21.90
CA VAL A 625 -7.38 -23.90 21.54
C VAL A 625 -6.79 -22.54 21.14
N GLU A 626 -5.65 -22.19 21.72
CA GLU A 626 -4.94 -20.96 21.41
C GLU A 626 -4.47 -20.97 19.96
N ASP A 627 -4.45 -19.79 19.32
CA ASP A 627 -4.03 -19.57 17.92
C ASP A 627 -4.67 -20.50 16.88
N SER A 628 -5.91 -20.90 17.15
CA SER A 628 -6.64 -21.88 16.33
C SER A 628 -7.61 -21.27 15.30
N GLU A 629 -7.43 -20.00 14.95
CA GLU A 629 -8.35 -19.34 14.02
C GLU A 629 -8.29 -19.95 12.61
N ILE A 630 -9.45 -20.44 12.16
CA ILE A 630 -9.66 -20.95 10.81
C ILE A 630 -10.45 -19.91 10.02
N LYS A 631 -9.85 -19.36 8.96
CA LYS A 631 -10.51 -18.39 8.08
C LYS A 631 -11.05 -19.10 6.85
N PHE A 632 -12.37 -19.10 6.72
CA PHE A 632 -13.02 -19.63 5.53
C PHE A 632 -12.97 -18.56 4.44
N LEU A 633 -12.06 -18.72 3.51
CA LEU A 633 -11.93 -17.83 2.37
C LEU A 633 -12.89 -18.23 1.26
N CYS A 634 -13.39 -17.25 0.55
CA CYS A 634 -14.16 -17.49 -0.65
C CYS A 634 -13.25 -17.95 -1.77
N GLN A 635 -13.67 -18.98 -2.45
CA GLN A 635 -12.92 -19.53 -3.56
C GLN A 635 -13.06 -18.69 -4.83
N PHE A 636 -14.17 -18.02 -4.96
CA PHE A 636 -14.46 -17.09 -6.02
C PHE A 636 -15.28 -15.96 -5.49
N ASP A 637 -14.83 -14.80 -5.67
CA ASP A 637 -15.68 -13.66 -5.70
C ASP A 637 -15.97 -13.18 -7.13
N ARG A 638 -16.46 -14.06 -7.91
CA ARG A 638 -17.54 -13.60 -8.76
C ARG A 638 -18.79 -13.87 -7.94
N ASP A 639 -19.25 -12.83 -7.26
CA ASP A 639 -20.62 -12.86 -6.83
C ASP A 639 -21.43 -13.26 -8.05
N GLY A 640 -22.28 -14.21 -7.89
CA GLY A 640 -23.04 -14.72 -8.98
C GLY A 640 -23.89 -13.74 -9.73
N ASN A 641 -23.80 -12.51 -9.44
CA ASN A 641 -24.64 -11.47 -9.99
C ASN A 641 -23.95 -10.64 -11.08
N GLY A 642 -22.64 -10.84 -11.30
CA GLY A 642 -21.93 -10.05 -12.30
C GLY A 642 -21.90 -8.54 -12.01
N GLU A 643 -22.39 -8.15 -10.85
CA GLU A 643 -22.63 -6.75 -10.52
C GLU A 643 -21.39 -5.99 -10.11
N ASN A 644 -20.30 -6.69 -9.87
CA ASN A 644 -19.07 -6.02 -9.47
C ASN A 644 -17.90 -6.41 -10.34
N ALA A 645 -17.86 -5.85 -11.53
CA ALA A 645 -16.68 -5.86 -12.37
C ALA A 645 -15.42 -5.26 -11.68
N ASN A 646 -15.61 -4.62 -10.53
CA ASN A 646 -14.56 -4.00 -9.74
C ASN A 646 -14.21 -4.81 -8.47
N ARG A 647 -14.88 -5.92 -8.22
CA ARG A 647 -14.48 -6.81 -7.14
C ARG A 647 -13.42 -7.73 -7.66
N GLU A 648 -12.25 -7.50 -7.14
CA GLU A 648 -11.16 -8.43 -7.33
C GLU A 648 -11.56 -9.77 -6.72
N PRO A 649 -11.46 -10.85 -7.45
CA PRO A 649 -11.78 -12.16 -7.00
C PRO A 649 -10.89 -12.56 -5.82
N ALA A 650 -11.44 -13.02 -4.74
CA ALA A 650 -10.68 -13.61 -3.62
C ALA A 650 -10.39 -15.07 -3.95
N HIS A 651 -9.12 -15.51 -3.96
CA HIS A 651 -8.86 -16.50 -4.97
C HIS A 651 -7.80 -17.47 -4.59
N ILE A 652 -8.24 -18.35 -3.78
CA ILE A 652 -7.66 -19.69 -3.76
C ILE A 652 -8.70 -20.62 -4.37
N PRO A 653 -8.51 -21.09 -5.61
CA PRO A 653 -9.37 -22.14 -6.13
C PRO A 653 -9.08 -23.40 -5.34
N GLY A 654 -10.11 -24.08 -4.98
CA GLY A 654 -9.99 -25.25 -4.11
C GLY A 654 -10.24 -24.92 -2.66
N MET A 655 -9.85 -25.82 -1.79
CA MET A 655 -9.99 -25.65 -0.36
C MET A 655 -8.69 -25.12 0.23
N LYS A 656 -8.76 -24.15 1.13
CA LYS A 656 -7.61 -23.73 1.92
C LYS A 656 -7.42 -24.70 3.08
N MET A 657 -6.19 -25.04 3.35
CA MET A 657 -5.78 -25.90 4.44
C MET A 657 -5.29 -25.06 5.61
N PHE A 658 -5.70 -25.45 6.81
CA PHE A 658 -5.23 -24.88 8.06
C PHE A 658 -4.66 -25.99 8.92
N SER A 659 -3.49 -25.75 9.48
CA SER A 659 -2.92 -26.64 10.48
C SER A 659 -2.97 -25.95 11.84
N VAL A 660 -3.49 -26.65 12.84
CA VAL A 660 -3.71 -26.17 14.19
C VAL A 660 -2.94 -27.07 15.15
N LYS A 661 -2.08 -26.46 15.95
CA LYS A 661 -1.41 -27.12 17.07
C LYS A 661 -2.42 -27.47 18.13
N LEU A 662 -2.51 -28.72 18.52
CA LEU A 662 -3.45 -29.15 19.53
C LEU A 662 -2.78 -29.12 20.91
N PRO A 663 -3.54 -28.82 21.98
CA PRO A 663 -3.00 -28.69 23.33
C PRO A 663 -2.59 -30.04 23.92
N ALA A 664 -1.63 -30.01 24.86
CA ALA A 664 -1.08 -31.22 25.47
C ALA A 664 -2.11 -31.97 26.34
N GLU A 665 -3.13 -31.28 26.81
CA GLU A 665 -4.19 -31.83 27.67
C GLU A 665 -5.00 -32.92 27.02
N ILE A 666 -5.04 -32.93 25.68
CA ILE A 666 -5.75 -33.97 24.95
C ILE A 666 -4.92 -35.24 24.73
N CYS A 667 -3.64 -35.25 25.15
CA CYS A 667 -2.79 -36.42 25.06
C CYS A 667 -3.18 -37.50 26.08
N ASP A 668 -2.96 -38.76 25.74
CA ASP A 668 -3.17 -39.93 26.59
C ASP A 668 -4.59 -40.03 27.19
N GLN A 669 -5.62 -39.62 26.41
CA GLN A 669 -7.02 -39.64 26.85
C GLN A 669 -7.78 -40.81 26.17
N GLU A 670 -8.70 -41.42 26.93
CA GLU A 670 -9.61 -42.44 26.38
C GLU A 670 -10.62 -41.83 25.40
N SER A 671 -11.01 -40.58 25.65
CA SER A 671 -11.97 -39.87 24.80
C SER A 671 -11.69 -38.38 24.81
N VAL A 672 -11.56 -37.81 23.65
CA VAL A 672 -11.40 -36.36 23.40
C VAL A 672 -12.48 -35.92 22.42
N PHE A 673 -12.99 -34.75 22.64
CA PHE A 673 -13.91 -34.07 21.72
C PHE A 673 -13.20 -32.83 21.17
N LEU A 674 -13.25 -32.67 19.86
CA LEU A 674 -12.73 -31.47 19.17
C LEU A 674 -13.89 -30.78 18.46
N LYS A 675 -13.95 -29.48 18.56
CA LYS A 675 -15.02 -28.68 17.98
C LYS A 675 -14.43 -27.54 17.17
N ILE A 676 -14.80 -27.42 15.91
CA ILE A 676 -14.59 -26.23 15.09
C ILE A 676 -15.87 -25.42 15.16
N GLU A 677 -15.83 -24.30 15.87
CA GLU A 677 -17.00 -23.46 16.12
C GLU A 677 -16.88 -22.14 15.39
N GLN A 678 -17.84 -21.85 14.56
CA GLN A 678 -17.89 -20.62 13.81
C GLN A 678 -18.15 -19.43 14.74
N VAL A 679 -17.38 -18.37 14.56
CA VAL A 679 -17.66 -17.09 15.19
C VAL A 679 -18.94 -16.51 14.58
N ALA A 680 -19.88 -16.07 15.41
CA ALA A 680 -21.19 -15.60 14.99
C ALA A 680 -21.12 -14.54 13.89
N SER A 681 -21.89 -14.75 12.83
CA SER A 681 -22.01 -13.80 11.72
C SER A 681 -23.36 -13.09 11.77
N LYS A 682 -23.34 -11.77 11.78
CA LYS A 682 -24.56 -10.96 11.92
C LYS A 682 -25.40 -10.79 10.65
N THR A 683 -24.95 -11.20 9.47
CA THR A 683 -25.55 -10.65 8.25
C THR A 683 -26.09 -11.62 7.21
N PHE A 684 -25.58 -12.84 7.04
CA PHE A 684 -26.09 -13.73 5.97
C PHE A 684 -26.01 -15.21 6.31
N THR A 685 -26.87 -15.99 5.68
CA THR A 685 -26.68 -17.45 5.56
C THR A 685 -25.43 -17.70 4.71
N LYS A 686 -24.48 -18.44 5.28
CA LYS A 686 -23.21 -18.76 4.63
C LYS A 686 -23.07 -20.26 4.44
N THR A 687 -22.41 -20.62 3.36
CA THR A 687 -22.08 -22.03 3.10
C THR A 687 -20.61 -22.24 3.42
N VAL A 688 -20.35 -23.13 4.36
CA VAL A 688 -19.00 -23.61 4.68
C VAL A 688 -18.83 -25.02 4.13
N ARG A 689 -17.59 -25.34 3.75
CA ARG A 689 -17.24 -26.65 3.21
C ARG A 689 -15.99 -27.16 3.89
N PHE A 690 -16.01 -28.47 4.13
CA PHE A 690 -14.88 -29.20 4.66
C PHE A 690 -14.48 -30.26 3.63
N GLY A 691 -13.22 -30.26 3.22
CA GLY A 691 -12.67 -31.22 2.27
C GLY A 691 -12.07 -32.42 2.97
N SER A 692 -11.29 -32.17 4.01
CA SER A 692 -10.71 -33.21 4.86
C SER A 692 -10.45 -32.69 6.27
N LEU A 693 -10.32 -33.60 7.21
CA LEU A 693 -9.80 -33.32 8.53
C LEU A 693 -8.85 -34.45 8.92
N THR A 694 -7.63 -34.12 9.21
CA THR A 694 -6.56 -35.05 9.58
C THR A 694 -6.01 -34.65 10.94
N ILE A 695 -5.85 -35.63 11.83
CA ILE A 695 -5.15 -35.45 13.11
C ILE A 695 -3.92 -36.34 13.09
N LYS A 696 -2.77 -35.70 13.34
CA LYS A 696 -1.46 -36.31 13.38
C LYS A 696 -0.84 -36.13 14.76
N TYR A 697 0.13 -36.98 15.09
CA TYR A 697 0.94 -36.87 16.28
C TYR A 697 2.41 -37.11 15.91
N ASN A 698 3.36 -36.52 16.64
CA ASN A 698 4.78 -36.76 16.42
C ASN A 698 5.16 -38.21 16.79
N LYS A 699 6.05 -38.78 15.97
CA LYS A 699 6.59 -40.12 16.19
C LYS A 699 7.56 -40.17 17.35
#